data_6bf272bb8b250295ba310ae2b8c4d562
#
_entry.id   6bf272bb8b250295ba310ae2b8c4d562
#
_cell.length_a   1.000
_cell.length_b   1.000
_cell.length_c   1.000
_cell.angle_alpha   90.00
_cell.angle_beta   90.00
_cell.angle_gamma   90.00
#
_symmetry.space_group_name_H-M   'P 1'
#
loop_
_entity.id
_entity.type
_entity.pdbx_description
1 polymer ?
#
loop_
_entity_poly.entity_id
_entity_poly.type
_entity_poly.pdbx_seq_one_letter_code
_entity_poly.pdbx_strand_id
1 'polypeptide(L)'
;MKRCWLTIICFMAIISLMAQGSFPLGKLSPWLRQTVRSYQQRNHRAPSGEEDYLTMVFVLLDANVTDAQLADYQCRRYAQLDDIAIVMLPLSQLEEFSKLATVQRIEANQWPHTTMDTVPKVTNLLPIYQQTDRHQAYTGKGVVMGVMDVGFDLKHPTFSQEGTCRISAFWDQLAPQEGDALPVGCEYLTPQAISEKGCATDGLIQNHGTHTVGIAAGGGHDTNFRGVAFESDICLVNNAVTSDTSLIDNADFYKYTSATDALGFKYIFDYAERQHKPCVISFSEGYTPYIDQDDSLFAAFLGKMTGPGRILVASAGNESVLPTYMEKQKGVASVGAFINCNKKTAYYKFKADGPMEVHLIIYNKETKELQQTKGLSMAGMALDEEIEDVLVVDEKECTITMDRYLSAANPNDTIYELLLTAPVAMNDLAEIALVTEGEESRVEVFGSSSNALRNLPNTDARWCAAAYGHNVLAPGCFAATICVGATTHRQGYVNANGNYVKNFDTPQGQWATYSSTGPALNGLGKPDITAPGTNVISSYSSYYLEEHPTATGSFVAYSEVDGRQYPWGVNSGTSMATPVVAGTIALWLEANPSLTPDDIMGIFSRTSRQPEEMLDYPNIRYGYGEIDGYKGLLDILNLTAVKSISQHQPHRVQIGMKGQQLYLHFAEQPLLPVTISIYTVAGVLVSKTLLSSPQKETIMPLTQLASGIYAIQLTSADPLMTGSQLVRL
;
A
#
# COMPACT_ATOMS: atom_id res chain seq x y z
N MET A 1 -16.51 36.43 -73.80
CA MET A 1 -16.45 37.39 -72.65
C MET A 1 -17.14 36.89 -71.35
N LYS A 2 -18.21 36.09 -71.38
CA LYS A 2 -18.88 35.61 -70.14
C LYS A 2 -18.11 34.54 -69.34
N ARG A 3 -17.16 33.81 -69.94
CA ARG A 3 -16.36 32.80 -69.21
C ARG A 3 -15.14 33.36 -68.46
N CYS A 4 -14.60 34.51 -68.87
CA CYS A 4 -13.50 35.17 -68.17
C CYS A 4 -13.92 35.88 -66.90
N TRP A 5 -15.18 36.35 -66.81
CA TRP A 5 -15.67 37.00 -65.60
C TRP A 5 -15.96 36.06 -64.44
N LEU A 6 -16.40 34.81 -64.72
CA LEU A 6 -16.60 33.81 -63.70
C LEU A 6 -15.28 33.35 -63.06
N THR A 7 -14.24 33.22 -63.87
CA THR A 7 -12.90 32.81 -63.40
C THR A 7 -12.24 33.89 -62.52
N ILE A 8 -12.46 35.16 -62.87
CA ILE A 8 -11.92 36.32 -62.06
C ILE A 8 -12.68 36.46 -60.75
N ILE A 9 -14.00 36.23 -60.74
CA ILE A 9 -14.80 36.26 -59.49
C ILE A 9 -14.46 35.05 -58.56
N CYS A 10 -14.24 33.85 -59.11
CA CYS A 10 -13.73 32.71 -58.33
C CYS A 10 -12.31 32.93 -57.84
N PHE A 11 -11.43 33.59 -58.63
CA PHE A 11 -10.06 33.92 -58.18
C PHE A 11 -10.05 35.04 -57.13
N MET A 12 -10.91 36.05 -57.23
CA MET A 12 -11.07 37.04 -56.16
C MET A 12 -11.76 36.51 -54.91
N ALA A 13 -12.69 35.53 -55.03
CA ALA A 13 -13.27 34.86 -53.89
C ALA A 13 -12.25 33.91 -53.17
N ILE A 14 -11.36 33.25 -53.93
CA ILE A 14 -10.28 32.45 -53.39
C ILE A 14 -9.20 33.34 -52.75
N ILE A 15 -8.90 34.53 -53.32
CA ILE A 15 -7.97 35.49 -52.71
C ILE A 15 -8.59 36.18 -51.49
N SER A 16 -9.90 36.42 -51.44
CA SER A 16 -10.57 36.89 -50.23
C SER A 16 -10.66 35.82 -49.13
N LEU A 17 -10.69 34.51 -49.49
CA LEU A 17 -10.60 33.43 -48.50
C LEU A 17 -9.17 33.24 -47.99
N MET A 18 -8.14 33.66 -48.77
CA MET A 18 -6.74 33.59 -48.33
C MET A 18 -6.27 34.85 -47.57
N ALA A 19 -7.09 35.91 -47.52
CA ALA A 19 -6.81 37.14 -46.79
C ALA A 19 -7.44 37.25 -45.39
N GLN A 20 -7.99 36.18 -44.85
CA GLN A 20 -8.23 36.05 -43.41
C GLN A 20 -6.84 35.93 -42.75
N GLY A 21 -6.40 37.02 -42.10
CA GLY A 21 -5.12 37.08 -41.44
C GLY A 21 -4.90 35.83 -40.58
N SER A 22 -3.85 35.10 -40.86
CA SER A 22 -3.55 33.88 -40.15
C SER A 22 -3.44 34.18 -38.67
N PHE A 23 -4.21 33.46 -37.85
CA PHE A 23 -4.17 33.50 -36.41
C PHE A 23 -2.70 33.33 -35.96
N PRO A 24 -2.11 34.24 -35.14
CA PRO A 24 -0.68 34.20 -34.83
C PRO A 24 -0.36 33.14 -33.79
N LEU A 25 -0.51 31.88 -34.20
CA LEU A 25 -0.33 30.70 -33.33
C LEU A 25 1.00 30.67 -32.59
N GLY A 26 2.06 31.31 -33.19
CA GLY A 26 3.37 31.42 -32.56
C GLY A 26 3.38 32.25 -31.28
N LYS A 27 2.43 33.17 -31.09
CA LYS A 27 2.31 33.96 -29.87
C LYS A 27 1.62 33.27 -28.71
N LEU A 28 0.92 32.16 -28.97
CA LEU A 28 0.16 31.44 -27.94
C LEU A 28 0.93 30.22 -27.41
N SER A 29 0.75 29.91 -26.11
CA SER A 29 1.20 28.63 -25.55
C SER A 29 0.45 27.43 -26.19
N PRO A 30 1.02 26.23 -26.18
CA PRO A 30 0.38 25.05 -26.78
C PRO A 30 -1.03 24.77 -26.25
N TRP A 31 -1.22 24.93 -24.94
CA TRP A 31 -2.52 24.76 -24.30
C TRP A 31 -3.58 25.75 -24.81
N LEU A 32 -3.24 27.03 -24.90
CA LEU A 32 -4.13 28.07 -25.45
C LEU A 32 -4.52 27.77 -26.89
N ARG A 33 -3.58 27.29 -27.71
CA ARG A 33 -3.86 26.88 -29.09
C ARG A 33 -4.91 25.77 -29.18
N GLN A 34 -4.81 24.76 -28.30
CA GLN A 34 -5.76 23.68 -28.24
C GLN A 34 -7.12 24.16 -27.71
N THR A 35 -7.12 24.99 -26.66
CA THR A 35 -8.34 25.55 -26.05
C THR A 35 -9.13 26.36 -27.06
N VAL A 36 -8.48 27.24 -27.81
CA VAL A 36 -9.14 28.05 -28.87
C VAL A 36 -9.72 27.16 -29.97
N ARG A 37 -8.98 26.15 -30.44
CA ARG A 37 -9.50 25.21 -31.46
C ARG A 37 -10.76 24.47 -30.96
N SER A 38 -10.74 24.00 -29.72
CA SER A 38 -11.87 23.32 -29.12
C SER A 38 -13.07 24.25 -28.93
N TYR A 39 -12.84 25.51 -28.53
CA TYR A 39 -13.86 26.54 -28.41
C TYR A 39 -14.50 26.86 -29.77
N GLN A 40 -13.70 27.09 -30.82
CA GLN A 40 -14.18 27.34 -32.18
C GLN A 40 -14.98 26.17 -32.74
N GLN A 41 -14.56 24.92 -32.52
CA GLN A 41 -15.28 23.72 -32.96
C GLN A 41 -16.65 23.57 -32.28
N ARG A 42 -16.79 23.95 -31.02
CA ARG A 42 -18.07 23.93 -30.29
C ARG A 42 -19.01 25.00 -30.81
N ASN A 43 -18.53 26.22 -31.00
CA ASN A 43 -19.36 27.35 -31.49
C ASN A 43 -19.84 27.16 -32.93
N HIS A 44 -19.13 26.37 -33.77
CA HIS A 44 -19.64 26.01 -35.10
C HIS A 44 -20.78 24.99 -35.08
N ARG A 45 -21.06 24.33 -33.95
CA ARG A 45 -22.11 23.29 -33.82
C ARG A 45 -23.35 23.72 -33.06
N ALA A 46 -23.35 24.90 -32.36
CA ALA A 46 -24.46 25.35 -31.56
C ALA A 46 -25.08 26.65 -32.14
N PRO A 47 -26.40 26.73 -32.38
CA PRO A 47 -27.03 27.97 -32.78
C PRO A 47 -27.33 28.80 -31.55
N SER A 48 -26.77 30.00 -31.49
CA SER A 48 -27.19 31.20 -30.74
C SER A 48 -27.39 31.07 -29.22
N GLY A 49 -26.50 31.66 -28.44
CA GLY A 49 -26.76 32.09 -27.05
C GLY A 49 -25.83 31.53 -26.00
N GLU A 50 -24.60 31.11 -26.31
CA GLU A 50 -23.67 30.67 -25.30
C GLU A 50 -22.85 31.81 -24.69
N GLU A 51 -22.68 31.77 -23.37
CA GLU A 51 -21.81 32.64 -22.61
C GLU A 51 -20.37 32.53 -23.09
N ASP A 52 -19.73 33.67 -23.30
CA ASP A 52 -18.31 33.72 -23.69
C ASP A 52 -17.45 33.34 -22.49
N TYR A 53 -16.59 32.33 -22.63
CA TYR A 53 -15.77 31.84 -21.53
C TYR A 53 -14.59 32.77 -21.27
N LEU A 54 -14.40 33.22 -20.03
CA LEU A 54 -13.27 34.01 -19.58
C LEU A 54 -12.06 33.14 -19.28
N THR A 55 -10.86 33.57 -19.66
CA THR A 55 -9.61 32.91 -19.35
C THR A 55 -8.60 33.86 -18.71
N MET A 56 -7.80 33.36 -17.78
CA MET A 56 -6.67 34.09 -17.18
C MET A 56 -5.39 33.70 -17.90
N VAL A 57 -4.60 34.69 -18.30
CA VAL A 57 -3.38 34.47 -19.06
C VAL A 57 -2.24 35.37 -18.58
N PHE A 58 -1.02 34.92 -18.76
CA PHE A 58 0.15 35.78 -18.76
C PHE A 58 0.30 36.40 -20.14
N VAL A 59 0.57 37.68 -20.20
CA VAL A 59 0.79 38.41 -21.47
C VAL A 59 2.10 39.17 -21.37
N LEU A 60 2.99 38.95 -22.34
CA LEU A 60 4.17 39.78 -22.52
C LEU A 60 3.70 41.00 -23.32
N LEU A 61 3.57 42.15 -22.62
CA LEU A 61 3.04 43.42 -23.11
C LEU A 61 4.10 44.51 -23.12
N ASP A 62 4.01 45.43 -24.07
CA ASP A 62 4.71 46.68 -23.96
C ASP A 62 4.27 47.44 -22.69
N ALA A 63 5.24 47.93 -21.90
CA ALA A 63 5.01 48.58 -20.62
C ALA A 63 4.07 49.83 -20.69
N ASN A 64 3.87 50.39 -21.88
CA ASN A 64 3.05 51.58 -22.11
C ASN A 64 1.57 51.27 -22.40
N VAL A 65 1.16 49.98 -22.44
CA VAL A 65 -0.24 49.60 -22.69
C VAL A 65 -1.11 49.94 -21.48
N THR A 66 -2.12 50.78 -21.72
CA THR A 66 -3.05 51.27 -20.70
C THR A 66 -4.23 50.30 -20.51
N ASP A 67 -4.91 50.36 -19.33
CA ASP A 67 -6.12 49.59 -19.09
C ASP A 67 -7.27 49.96 -20.01
N ALA A 68 -7.33 51.21 -20.51
CA ALA A 68 -8.31 51.60 -21.49
C ALA A 68 -8.12 50.89 -22.85
N GLN A 69 -6.89 50.67 -23.28
CA GLN A 69 -6.57 49.89 -24.49
C GLN A 69 -6.87 48.39 -24.31
N LEU A 70 -6.72 47.86 -23.11
CA LEU A 70 -7.07 46.46 -22.78
C LEU A 70 -8.60 46.28 -22.77
N ALA A 71 -9.34 47.32 -22.31
CA ALA A 71 -10.81 47.29 -22.26
C ALA A 71 -11.46 47.20 -23.64
N ASP A 72 -10.81 47.73 -24.72
CA ASP A 72 -11.27 47.58 -26.10
C ASP A 72 -11.40 46.11 -26.55
N TYR A 73 -10.67 45.20 -25.90
CA TYR A 73 -10.70 43.73 -26.08
C TYR A 73 -11.40 43.01 -24.97
N GLN A 74 -12.17 43.72 -24.12
CA GLN A 74 -12.81 43.17 -22.93
C GLN A 74 -11.81 42.54 -21.94
N CYS A 75 -10.54 42.95 -22.01
CA CYS A 75 -9.48 42.46 -21.15
C CYS A 75 -9.41 43.26 -19.86
N ARG A 76 -9.22 42.56 -18.74
CA ARG A 76 -8.99 43.14 -17.42
C ARG A 76 -7.65 42.71 -16.87
N ARG A 77 -6.76 43.69 -16.58
CA ARG A 77 -5.48 43.45 -15.93
C ARG A 77 -5.67 43.31 -14.42
N TYR A 78 -5.05 42.31 -13.85
CA TYR A 78 -5.04 42.05 -12.41
C TYR A 78 -3.69 42.36 -11.75
N ALA A 79 -2.59 42.14 -12.47
CA ALA A 79 -1.25 42.43 -12.02
C ALA A 79 -0.34 42.73 -13.23
N GLN A 80 0.73 43.46 -12.98
CA GLN A 80 1.83 43.63 -13.95
C GLN A 80 3.14 43.77 -13.20
N LEU A 81 4.15 43.06 -13.65
CA LEU A 81 5.54 43.18 -13.22
C LEU A 81 6.38 43.42 -14.50
N ASP A 82 6.97 44.59 -14.59
CA ASP A 82 7.67 45.07 -15.79
C ASP A 82 6.80 44.91 -17.06
N ASP A 83 7.19 44.06 -17.99
CA ASP A 83 6.53 43.79 -19.26
C ASP A 83 5.61 42.58 -19.25
N ILE A 84 5.46 41.87 -18.08
CA ILE A 84 4.59 40.73 -17.92
C ILE A 84 3.34 41.12 -17.13
N ALA A 85 2.18 40.99 -17.77
CA ALA A 85 0.88 41.22 -17.15
C ALA A 85 0.08 39.91 -16.95
N ILE A 86 -0.72 39.86 -15.88
CA ILE A 86 -1.78 38.86 -15.71
C ILE A 86 -3.09 39.54 -16.11
N VAL A 87 -3.73 38.97 -17.14
CA VAL A 87 -4.92 39.53 -17.77
C VAL A 87 -6.03 38.49 -17.85
N MET A 88 -7.24 38.88 -17.54
CA MET A 88 -8.43 38.09 -17.83
C MET A 88 -9.08 38.60 -19.10
N LEU A 89 -9.39 37.71 -20.05
CA LEU A 89 -10.06 38.06 -21.29
C LEU A 89 -11.00 36.92 -21.75
N PRO A 90 -12.02 37.28 -22.56
CA PRO A 90 -12.89 36.31 -23.20
C PRO A 90 -12.13 35.50 -24.27
N LEU A 91 -12.41 34.19 -24.38
CA LEU A 91 -11.81 33.35 -25.42
C LEU A 91 -12.13 33.80 -26.83
N SER A 92 -13.29 34.46 -27.05
CA SER A 92 -13.68 35.07 -28.33
C SER A 92 -12.77 36.20 -28.73
N GLN A 93 -12.17 36.92 -27.78
CA GLN A 93 -11.29 38.05 -28.02
C GLN A 93 -9.81 37.68 -28.18
N LEU A 94 -9.44 36.43 -27.80
CA LEU A 94 -8.03 36.01 -27.76
C LEU A 94 -7.33 36.13 -29.11
N GLU A 95 -8.03 35.83 -30.21
CA GLU A 95 -7.49 35.94 -31.55
C GLU A 95 -7.15 37.39 -31.91
N GLU A 96 -8.12 38.33 -31.78
CA GLU A 96 -7.92 39.73 -32.11
C GLU A 96 -6.89 40.39 -31.18
N PHE A 97 -6.94 40.07 -29.88
CA PHE A 97 -5.98 40.53 -28.89
C PHE A 97 -4.54 40.07 -29.22
N SER A 98 -4.36 38.85 -29.70
CA SER A 98 -3.05 38.30 -30.06
C SER A 98 -2.42 38.98 -31.31
N LYS A 99 -3.25 39.62 -32.16
CA LYS A 99 -2.79 40.30 -33.37
C LYS A 99 -2.14 41.67 -33.07
N LEU A 100 -2.35 42.20 -31.87
CA LEU A 100 -1.76 43.47 -31.46
C LEU A 100 -0.22 43.41 -31.52
N ALA A 101 0.40 44.49 -32.07
CA ALA A 101 1.85 44.60 -32.13
C ALA A 101 2.49 44.71 -30.72
N THR A 102 1.73 45.28 -29.77
CA THR A 102 2.12 45.43 -28.36
C THR A 102 2.04 44.14 -27.56
N VAL A 103 1.39 43.08 -28.09
CA VAL A 103 1.32 41.75 -27.49
C VAL A 103 2.36 40.86 -28.16
N GLN A 104 3.38 40.49 -27.42
CA GLN A 104 4.48 39.67 -27.94
C GLN A 104 4.22 38.16 -27.69
N ARG A 105 3.67 37.82 -26.54
CA ARG A 105 3.41 36.44 -26.14
C ARG A 105 2.20 36.37 -25.20
N ILE A 106 1.38 35.29 -25.30
CA ILE A 106 0.28 35.00 -24.41
C ILE A 106 0.44 33.55 -23.93
N GLU A 107 0.48 33.35 -22.62
CA GLU A 107 0.69 32.06 -22.03
C GLU A 107 -0.37 31.76 -20.96
N ALA A 108 -0.94 30.59 -21.03
CA ALA A 108 -1.62 29.91 -19.96
C ALA A 108 -1.35 28.43 -20.11
N ASN A 109 -1.51 27.70 -19.02
CA ASN A 109 -1.44 26.27 -19.01
C ASN A 109 -2.73 25.72 -18.41
N GLN A 110 -2.97 24.42 -18.58
CA GLN A 110 -4.06 23.74 -17.90
C GLN A 110 -3.91 23.94 -16.38
N TRP A 111 -4.98 23.70 -15.67
CA TRP A 111 -5.02 23.78 -14.22
C TRP A 111 -3.85 23.01 -13.63
N PRO A 112 -3.17 23.55 -12.60
CA PRO A 112 -2.12 22.81 -11.93
C PRO A 112 -2.76 21.55 -11.38
N HIS A 113 -2.36 20.39 -11.90
CA HIS A 113 -2.67 19.13 -11.27
C HIS A 113 -1.92 19.11 -9.94
N THR A 114 -2.58 18.72 -8.87
CA THR A 114 -1.89 18.41 -7.61
C THR A 114 -0.80 17.40 -7.95
N THR A 115 0.43 17.86 -7.93
CA THR A 115 1.62 17.10 -8.28
C THR A 115 1.72 15.90 -7.37
N MET A 116 1.91 14.73 -7.97
CA MET A 116 2.12 13.41 -7.38
C MET A 116 0.85 12.74 -6.86
N ASP A 117 0.86 11.43 -6.98
CA ASP A 117 0.16 10.60 -6.04
C ASP A 117 0.47 11.13 -4.62
N THR A 118 -0.56 11.41 -3.87
CA THR A 118 -0.44 12.03 -2.55
C THR A 118 0.17 11.08 -1.51
N VAL A 119 0.46 9.81 -1.88
CA VAL A 119 1.10 8.81 -1.03
C VAL A 119 2.41 9.35 -0.39
N PRO A 120 3.41 9.86 -1.13
CA PRO A 120 4.63 10.38 -0.52
C PRO A 120 4.40 11.57 0.42
N LYS A 121 3.32 12.32 0.23
CA LYS A 121 2.94 13.43 1.12
C LYS A 121 2.34 12.91 2.43
N VAL A 122 1.39 11.97 2.35
CA VAL A 122 0.70 11.46 3.55
C VAL A 122 1.57 10.50 4.36
N THR A 123 2.53 9.84 3.74
CA THR A 123 3.54 9.00 4.42
C THR A 123 4.82 9.76 4.79
N ASN A 124 4.82 11.09 4.62
CA ASN A 124 5.94 11.98 4.99
C ASN A 124 7.26 11.61 4.30
N LEU A 125 7.22 11.20 3.02
CA LEU A 125 8.42 10.80 2.27
C LEU A 125 9.11 11.98 1.57
N LEU A 126 8.39 13.07 1.26
CA LEU A 126 8.93 14.17 0.47
C LEU A 126 10.24 14.76 1.01
N PRO A 127 10.44 14.92 2.34
CA PRO A 127 11.72 15.42 2.86
C PRO A 127 12.88 14.45 2.65
N ILE A 128 12.61 13.13 2.52
CA ILE A 128 13.65 12.11 2.32
C ILE A 128 14.34 12.27 0.96
N TYR A 129 13.59 12.68 -0.05
CA TYR A 129 14.07 12.84 -1.43
C TYR A 129 14.93 14.10 -1.65
N GLN A 130 15.10 14.91 -0.62
CA GLN A 130 15.84 16.17 -0.71
C GLN A 130 17.11 16.08 0.13
N GLN A 131 18.21 16.60 -0.40
CA GLN A 131 19.39 16.84 0.42
C GLN A 131 19.11 18.00 1.39
N THR A 132 19.36 17.77 2.65
CA THR A 132 19.22 18.78 3.72
C THR A 132 20.55 18.98 4.44
N ASP A 133 20.60 19.89 5.40
CA ASP A 133 21.72 20.03 6.32
C ASP A 133 21.88 18.83 7.30
N ARG A 134 20.87 17.96 7.38
CA ARG A 134 20.83 16.81 8.27
C ARG A 134 21.13 15.47 7.61
N HIS A 135 20.80 15.31 6.32
CA HIS A 135 20.98 14.07 5.59
C HIS A 135 21.06 14.32 4.07
N GLN A 136 21.66 13.37 3.36
CA GLN A 136 21.59 13.31 1.90
C GLN A 136 20.17 12.91 1.42
N ALA A 137 19.91 13.03 0.13
CA ALA A 137 18.71 12.47 -0.48
C ALA A 137 18.79 10.94 -0.51
N TYR A 138 17.68 10.26 -0.20
CA TYR A 138 17.54 8.81 -0.31
C TYR A 138 16.42 8.48 -1.28
N THR A 139 16.68 7.57 -2.21
CA THR A 139 15.82 7.26 -3.35
C THR A 139 15.63 5.76 -3.59
N GLY A 140 16.25 4.93 -2.73
CA GLY A 140 16.34 3.47 -2.85
C GLY A 140 17.60 3.02 -3.62
N LYS A 141 18.49 3.94 -3.95
CA LYS A 141 19.71 3.64 -4.72
C LYS A 141 20.61 2.67 -3.98
N GLY A 142 21.05 1.62 -4.68
CA GLY A 142 21.91 0.58 -4.09
C GLY A 142 21.16 -0.47 -3.28
N VAL A 143 19.81 -0.48 -3.32
CA VAL A 143 18.95 -1.49 -2.71
C VAL A 143 18.24 -2.27 -3.80
N VAL A 144 18.06 -3.57 -3.63
CA VAL A 144 17.23 -4.41 -4.49
C VAL A 144 15.77 -4.34 -3.98
N MET A 145 14.87 -3.85 -4.81
CA MET A 145 13.43 -3.97 -4.63
C MET A 145 12.98 -5.26 -5.32
N GLY A 146 12.71 -6.28 -4.53
CA GLY A 146 12.07 -7.49 -5.02
C GLY A 146 10.55 -7.33 -5.04
N VAL A 147 9.90 -7.75 -6.13
CA VAL A 147 8.44 -7.86 -6.18
C VAL A 147 8.09 -9.23 -6.73
N MET A 148 7.31 -9.99 -5.95
CA MET A 148 6.69 -11.22 -6.38
C MET A 148 5.19 -10.97 -6.49
N ASP A 149 4.64 -11.19 -7.68
CA ASP A 149 3.27 -10.79 -8.02
C ASP A 149 2.89 -11.36 -9.41
N VAL A 150 1.73 -11.01 -9.96
CA VAL A 150 1.19 -11.49 -11.25
C VAL A 150 0.97 -10.35 -12.25
N GLY A 151 1.16 -10.61 -13.55
CA GLY A 151 0.77 -9.67 -14.60
C GLY A 151 1.70 -8.47 -14.76
N PHE A 152 2.98 -8.71 -15.03
CA PHE A 152 3.95 -7.65 -15.27
C PHE A 152 3.99 -7.19 -16.72
N ASP A 153 3.83 -5.89 -16.96
CA ASP A 153 4.21 -5.19 -18.19
C ASP A 153 5.67 -4.73 -18.08
N LEU A 154 6.58 -5.52 -18.62
CA LEU A 154 8.04 -5.29 -18.51
C LEU A 154 8.51 -4.10 -19.36
N LYS A 155 7.65 -3.60 -20.27
CA LYS A 155 7.92 -2.46 -21.16
C LYS A 155 7.33 -1.14 -20.65
N HIS A 156 6.57 -1.16 -19.56
CA HIS A 156 6.00 0.09 -19.07
C HIS A 156 7.13 1.12 -18.80
N PRO A 157 7.04 2.34 -19.36
CA PRO A 157 8.15 3.30 -19.35
C PRO A 157 8.57 3.73 -17.93
N THR A 158 7.73 3.53 -16.92
CA THR A 158 8.09 3.74 -15.51
C THR A 158 9.24 2.84 -15.03
N PHE A 159 9.50 1.71 -15.71
CA PHE A 159 10.58 0.77 -15.40
C PHE A 159 11.84 1.04 -16.24
N SER A 160 11.89 2.14 -16.95
CA SER A 160 13.04 2.57 -17.72
C SER A 160 13.61 3.88 -17.19
N GLN A 161 14.93 4.01 -17.27
CA GLN A 161 15.65 5.24 -16.99
C GLN A 161 16.59 5.54 -18.16
N GLU A 162 16.45 6.74 -18.76
CA GLU A 162 17.26 7.14 -19.93
C GLU A 162 17.23 6.09 -21.06
N GLY A 163 16.08 5.44 -21.26
CA GLY A 163 15.89 4.42 -22.29
C GLY A 163 16.42 3.01 -21.91
N THR A 164 16.98 2.84 -20.72
CA THR A 164 17.48 1.54 -20.23
C THR A 164 16.50 0.94 -19.24
N CYS A 165 16.17 -0.35 -19.42
CA CYS A 165 15.32 -1.11 -18.50
C CYS A 165 15.99 -1.24 -17.13
N ARG A 166 15.26 -0.89 -16.05
CA ARG A 166 15.72 -0.98 -14.65
C ARG A 166 15.40 -2.33 -14.00
N ILE A 167 14.62 -3.19 -14.68
CA ILE A 167 14.40 -4.56 -14.23
C ILE A 167 15.69 -5.34 -14.53
N SER A 168 16.32 -5.81 -13.47
CA SER A 168 17.66 -6.41 -13.56
C SER A 168 17.63 -7.94 -13.59
N ALA A 169 16.55 -8.54 -13.07
CA ALA A 169 16.29 -9.97 -13.12
C ALA A 169 14.77 -10.21 -13.09
N PHE A 170 14.32 -11.22 -13.82
CA PHE A 170 12.92 -11.61 -13.89
C PHE A 170 12.81 -13.13 -13.99
N TRP A 171 12.14 -13.76 -13.04
CA TRP A 171 11.72 -15.17 -13.12
C TRP A 171 10.22 -15.25 -13.39
N ASP A 172 9.86 -15.75 -14.57
CA ASP A 172 8.47 -16.00 -14.94
C ASP A 172 8.17 -17.48 -14.69
N GLN A 173 7.50 -17.77 -13.58
CA GLN A 173 7.18 -19.15 -13.18
C GLN A 173 6.18 -19.83 -14.13
N LEU A 174 5.35 -19.06 -14.84
CA LEU A 174 4.37 -19.55 -15.80
C LEU A 174 4.92 -19.74 -17.22
N ALA A 175 6.14 -19.27 -17.50
CA ALA A 175 6.77 -19.47 -18.80
C ALA A 175 7.12 -20.96 -18.99
N PRO A 176 7.22 -21.46 -20.25
CA PRO A 176 7.75 -22.78 -20.50
C PRO A 176 9.10 -22.99 -19.82
N GLN A 177 9.26 -24.11 -19.12
CA GLN A 177 10.48 -24.41 -18.39
C GLN A 177 11.68 -24.55 -19.33
N GLU A 178 12.77 -23.83 -19.03
CA GLU A 178 14.04 -23.94 -19.73
C GLU A 178 15.13 -24.47 -18.78
N GLY A 179 15.65 -25.68 -19.05
CA GLY A 179 16.65 -26.33 -18.22
C GLY A 179 16.13 -26.86 -16.89
N ASP A 180 17.06 -27.30 -16.01
CA ASP A 180 16.74 -27.94 -14.73
C ASP A 180 17.11 -27.08 -13.50
N ALA A 181 17.53 -25.83 -13.71
CA ALA A 181 17.98 -24.96 -12.61
C ALA A 181 16.84 -24.47 -11.72
N LEU A 182 15.66 -24.28 -12.30
CA LEU A 182 14.44 -23.87 -11.62
C LEU A 182 13.37 -24.96 -11.75
N PRO A 183 12.51 -25.16 -10.76
CA PRO A 183 11.50 -26.23 -10.78
C PRO A 183 10.39 -25.99 -11.79
N VAL A 184 10.14 -24.71 -12.13
CA VAL A 184 9.11 -24.23 -13.06
C VAL A 184 9.63 -22.96 -13.77
N GLY A 185 9.11 -22.68 -14.95
CA GLY A 185 9.28 -21.42 -15.65
C GLY A 185 10.69 -21.17 -16.20
N CYS A 186 10.94 -19.89 -16.49
CA CYS A 186 12.19 -19.43 -17.11
C CYS A 186 12.65 -18.11 -16.48
N GLU A 187 13.98 -17.93 -16.36
CA GLU A 187 14.57 -16.67 -15.87
C GLU A 187 15.15 -15.82 -17.00
N TYR A 188 15.07 -14.50 -16.85
CA TYR A 188 15.58 -13.49 -17.76
C TYR A 188 16.51 -12.56 -16.98
N LEU A 189 17.83 -12.57 -17.29
CA LEU A 189 18.87 -11.91 -16.52
C LEU A 189 19.51 -10.70 -17.20
N THR A 190 19.03 -10.32 -18.37
CA THR A 190 19.55 -9.14 -19.08
C THR A 190 18.42 -8.18 -19.43
N PRO A 191 18.67 -6.85 -19.39
CA PRO A 191 17.68 -5.85 -19.82
C PRO A 191 17.14 -6.11 -21.21
N GLN A 192 17.95 -6.65 -22.13
CA GLN A 192 17.53 -6.99 -23.48
C GLN A 192 16.54 -8.17 -23.47
N ALA A 193 16.85 -9.29 -22.81
CA ALA A 193 15.98 -10.45 -22.74
C ALA A 193 14.64 -10.11 -22.06
N ILE A 194 14.67 -9.29 -21.01
CA ILE A 194 13.48 -8.80 -20.31
C ILE A 194 12.63 -7.92 -21.24
N SER A 195 13.25 -7.00 -21.97
CA SER A 195 12.56 -6.15 -22.94
C SER A 195 11.99 -6.96 -24.12
N GLU A 196 12.70 -7.99 -24.60
CA GLU A 196 12.22 -8.88 -25.67
C GLU A 196 11.04 -9.73 -25.20
N LYS A 197 11.04 -10.21 -23.94
CA LYS A 197 9.90 -10.91 -23.33
C LYS A 197 8.65 -10.03 -23.29
N GLY A 198 8.77 -8.75 -22.96
CA GLY A 198 7.73 -7.73 -23.07
C GLY A 198 6.71 -7.73 -21.95
N CYS A 199 6.09 -8.86 -21.62
CA CYS A 199 5.21 -9.02 -20.46
C CYS A 199 5.36 -10.43 -19.86
N ALA A 200 4.89 -10.58 -18.61
CA ALA A 200 4.75 -11.89 -17.98
C ALA A 200 3.79 -12.80 -18.79
N THR A 201 3.89 -14.10 -18.60
CA THR A 201 3.07 -15.07 -19.33
C THR A 201 1.57 -14.87 -19.12
N ASP A 202 1.16 -14.44 -17.94
CA ASP A 202 -0.20 -14.06 -17.57
C ASP A 202 -0.55 -12.58 -17.84
N GLY A 203 0.38 -11.79 -18.38
CA GLY A 203 0.25 -10.34 -18.53
C GLY A 203 -0.91 -9.85 -19.43
N LEU A 204 -1.56 -10.76 -20.19
CA LEU A 204 -2.77 -10.45 -20.94
C LEU A 204 -4.05 -10.54 -20.09
N ILE A 205 -4.01 -11.32 -19.01
CA ILE A 205 -5.17 -11.57 -18.14
C ILE A 205 -5.00 -10.98 -16.74
N GLN A 206 -3.77 -10.68 -16.36
CA GLN A 206 -3.39 -10.07 -15.07
C GLN A 206 -2.71 -8.72 -15.28
N ASN A 207 -2.74 -7.87 -14.25
CA ASN A 207 -2.11 -6.53 -14.29
C ASN A 207 -1.64 -6.05 -12.93
N HIS A 208 -1.84 -6.85 -11.88
CA HIS A 208 -1.66 -6.45 -10.49
C HIS A 208 -0.20 -6.12 -10.19
N GLY A 209 0.75 -6.94 -10.62
CA GLY A 209 2.18 -6.75 -10.41
C GLY A 209 2.74 -5.49 -11.10
N THR A 210 2.22 -5.14 -12.29
CA THR A 210 2.59 -3.85 -12.92
C THR A 210 2.26 -2.66 -12.01
N HIS A 211 1.13 -2.74 -11.32
CA HIS A 211 0.69 -1.67 -10.42
C HIS A 211 1.51 -1.65 -9.12
N THR A 212 1.74 -2.78 -8.50
CA THR A 212 2.46 -2.88 -7.22
C THR A 212 3.95 -2.52 -7.35
N VAL A 213 4.64 -3.01 -8.40
CA VAL A 213 6.04 -2.62 -8.65
C VAL A 213 6.16 -1.14 -9.01
N GLY A 214 5.14 -0.57 -9.68
CA GLY A 214 5.07 0.87 -9.94
C GLY A 214 5.01 1.70 -8.66
N ILE A 215 4.23 1.27 -7.66
CA ILE A 215 4.18 1.92 -6.33
C ILE A 215 5.51 1.79 -5.60
N ALA A 216 6.12 0.60 -5.61
CA ALA A 216 7.36 0.35 -4.88
C ALA A 216 8.56 1.11 -5.50
N ALA A 217 8.74 1.00 -6.82
CA ALA A 217 10.00 1.35 -7.49
C ALA A 217 9.86 2.06 -8.85
N GLY A 218 8.65 2.36 -9.32
CA GLY A 218 8.45 3.01 -10.62
C GLY A 218 9.12 4.38 -10.71
N GLY A 219 9.74 4.69 -11.85
CA GLY A 219 10.41 5.99 -12.10
C GLY A 219 9.44 7.14 -12.40
N GLY A 220 8.16 6.84 -12.74
CA GLY A 220 7.14 7.84 -13.06
C GLY A 220 7.15 8.33 -14.52
N HIS A 221 8.22 8.07 -15.26
CA HIS A 221 8.43 8.54 -16.63
C HIS A 221 8.15 10.06 -16.76
N ASP A 222 7.26 10.47 -17.66
CA ASP A 222 6.82 11.85 -17.89
C ASP A 222 5.67 12.31 -16.98
N THR A 223 5.30 11.49 -15.99
CA THR A 223 4.21 11.75 -15.03
C THR A 223 4.75 11.99 -13.61
N ASN A 224 3.84 12.42 -12.74
CA ASN A 224 4.12 12.55 -11.32
C ASN A 224 3.84 11.27 -10.51
N PHE A 225 3.46 10.15 -11.17
CA PHE A 225 3.10 8.89 -10.52
C PHE A 225 4.33 8.01 -10.25
N ARG A 226 5.33 8.61 -9.61
CA ARG A 226 6.59 7.96 -9.26
C ARG A 226 6.42 7.09 -8.03
N GLY A 227 7.05 5.92 -8.02
CA GLY A 227 7.10 5.03 -6.87
C GLY A 227 7.94 5.57 -5.72
N VAL A 228 7.92 4.85 -4.60
CA VAL A 228 8.59 5.28 -3.36
C VAL A 228 10.11 5.18 -3.48
N ALA A 229 10.66 4.02 -3.88
CA ALA A 229 12.10 3.78 -4.03
C ALA A 229 12.51 3.78 -5.51
N PHE A 230 12.31 4.92 -6.17
CA PHE A 230 12.36 5.06 -7.63
C PHE A 230 13.76 4.93 -8.28
N GLU A 231 14.83 4.80 -7.51
CA GLU A 231 16.19 4.50 -8.00
C GLU A 231 16.71 3.13 -7.54
N SER A 232 15.87 2.29 -6.92
CA SER A 232 16.24 0.92 -6.57
C SER A 232 16.39 0.04 -7.80
N ASP A 233 17.23 -1.01 -7.70
CA ASP A 233 17.26 -2.08 -8.69
C ASP A 233 16.01 -2.95 -8.55
N ILE A 234 15.42 -3.38 -9.65
CA ILE A 234 14.17 -4.14 -9.65
C ILE A 234 14.46 -5.62 -9.97
N CYS A 235 14.04 -6.52 -9.08
CA CYS A 235 14.06 -7.97 -9.30
C CYS A 235 12.64 -8.52 -9.16
N LEU A 236 12.14 -9.19 -10.21
CA LEU A 236 10.75 -9.64 -10.28
C LEU A 236 10.64 -11.16 -10.30
N VAL A 237 9.57 -11.66 -9.67
CA VAL A 237 9.11 -13.05 -9.84
C VAL A 237 7.62 -13.00 -10.18
N ASN A 238 7.26 -13.53 -11.34
CA ASN A 238 5.87 -13.75 -11.73
C ASN A 238 5.46 -15.12 -11.22
N ASN A 239 4.65 -15.17 -10.16
CA ASN A 239 4.14 -16.43 -9.61
C ASN A 239 2.80 -16.83 -10.24
N ALA A 240 2.17 -17.87 -9.72
CA ALA A 240 0.89 -18.37 -10.19
C ALA A 240 -0.19 -18.19 -9.12
N VAL A 241 -1.35 -17.67 -9.51
CA VAL A 241 -2.54 -17.59 -8.68
C VAL A 241 -3.67 -18.44 -9.24
N THR A 242 -4.74 -18.64 -8.48
CA THR A 242 -5.86 -19.53 -8.85
C THR A 242 -6.46 -19.24 -10.23
N SER A 243 -6.45 -18.00 -10.70
CA SER A 243 -6.94 -17.63 -12.04
C SER A 243 -6.05 -18.07 -13.19
N ASP A 244 -4.79 -18.42 -12.92
CA ASP A 244 -3.81 -18.77 -13.96
C ASP A 244 -3.78 -20.27 -14.28
N THR A 245 -4.66 -21.06 -13.66
CA THR A 245 -4.72 -22.53 -13.85
C THR A 245 -4.81 -22.96 -15.31
N SER A 246 -5.41 -22.14 -16.18
CA SER A 246 -5.50 -22.43 -17.62
C SER A 246 -4.16 -22.23 -18.36
N LEU A 247 -3.18 -21.58 -17.75
CA LEU A 247 -1.85 -21.35 -18.30
C LEU A 247 -0.84 -22.42 -17.86
N ILE A 248 -1.21 -23.27 -16.88
CA ILE A 248 -0.36 -24.29 -16.30
C ILE A 248 -0.62 -25.64 -16.99
N ASP A 249 0.43 -26.31 -17.44
CA ASP A 249 0.33 -27.69 -17.91
C ASP A 249 -0.17 -28.61 -16.78
N ASN A 250 -1.07 -29.55 -17.10
CA ASN A 250 -1.61 -30.48 -16.13
C ASN A 250 -0.53 -31.29 -15.39
N ALA A 251 0.59 -31.56 -16.03
CA ALA A 251 1.73 -32.28 -15.44
C ALA A 251 2.45 -31.43 -14.36
N ASP A 252 2.35 -30.11 -14.45
CA ASP A 252 3.02 -29.16 -13.57
C ASP A 252 2.11 -28.57 -12.49
N PHE A 253 0.80 -28.83 -12.56
CA PHE A 253 -0.22 -28.24 -11.70
C PHE A 253 0.13 -28.32 -10.21
N TYR A 254 0.60 -29.48 -9.73
CA TYR A 254 0.95 -29.69 -8.32
C TYR A 254 2.34 -29.17 -7.92
N LYS A 255 3.09 -28.55 -8.84
CA LYS A 255 4.36 -27.88 -8.52
C LYS A 255 4.15 -26.48 -7.90
N TYR A 256 2.99 -25.85 -8.14
CA TYR A 256 2.67 -24.51 -7.65
C TYR A 256 2.04 -24.57 -6.27
N THR A 257 2.87 -24.34 -5.25
CA THR A 257 2.49 -24.38 -3.84
C THR A 257 3.23 -23.29 -3.07
N SER A 258 2.94 -23.13 -1.79
CA SER A 258 3.70 -22.23 -0.88
C SER A 258 5.22 -22.50 -0.88
N ALA A 259 5.66 -23.71 -1.22
CA ALA A 259 7.07 -24.03 -1.35
C ALA A 259 7.67 -23.38 -2.62
N THR A 260 6.91 -23.29 -3.70
CA THR A 260 7.32 -22.60 -4.93
C THR A 260 7.37 -21.10 -4.69
N ASP A 261 6.44 -20.53 -3.91
CA ASP A 261 6.49 -19.14 -3.49
C ASP A 261 7.71 -18.85 -2.64
N ALA A 262 8.04 -19.74 -1.69
CA ALA A 262 9.25 -19.63 -0.89
C ALA A 262 10.53 -19.64 -1.75
N LEU A 263 10.55 -20.40 -2.85
CA LEU A 263 11.64 -20.37 -3.83
C LEU A 263 11.68 -19.04 -4.58
N GLY A 264 10.55 -18.40 -4.86
CA GLY A 264 10.48 -17.06 -5.44
C GLY A 264 11.13 -16.02 -4.53
N PHE A 265 10.80 -16.02 -3.25
CA PHE A 265 11.46 -15.12 -2.27
C PHE A 265 12.96 -15.41 -2.17
N LYS A 266 13.33 -16.70 -2.14
CA LYS A 266 14.74 -17.10 -2.11
C LYS A 266 15.49 -16.63 -3.35
N TYR A 267 14.92 -16.76 -4.54
CA TYR A 267 15.49 -16.29 -5.80
C TYR A 267 15.85 -14.80 -5.73
N ILE A 268 14.93 -13.98 -5.22
CA ILE A 268 15.14 -12.52 -5.08
C ILE A 268 16.25 -12.22 -4.08
N PHE A 269 16.26 -12.86 -2.91
CA PHE A 269 17.33 -12.66 -1.91
C PHE A 269 18.68 -13.15 -2.42
N ASP A 270 18.75 -14.30 -3.10
CA ASP A 270 19.97 -14.81 -3.70
C ASP A 270 20.50 -13.88 -4.80
N TYR A 271 19.58 -13.28 -5.60
CA TYR A 271 19.97 -12.25 -6.57
C TYR A 271 20.62 -11.05 -5.87
N ALA A 272 20.01 -10.52 -4.84
CA ALA A 272 20.53 -9.38 -4.09
C ALA A 272 21.90 -9.69 -3.43
N GLU A 273 22.05 -10.90 -2.88
CA GLU A 273 23.31 -11.37 -2.30
C GLU A 273 24.43 -11.41 -3.36
N ARG A 274 24.15 -11.94 -4.56
CA ARG A 274 25.11 -11.91 -5.68
C ARG A 274 25.49 -10.49 -6.10
N GLN A 275 24.58 -9.51 -5.92
CA GLN A 275 24.86 -8.10 -6.18
C GLN A 275 25.51 -7.37 -4.99
N HIS A 276 25.70 -8.02 -3.85
CA HIS A 276 26.20 -7.44 -2.59
C HIS A 276 25.36 -6.22 -2.13
N LYS A 277 24.02 -6.31 -2.27
CA LYS A 277 23.07 -5.25 -1.93
C LYS A 277 22.05 -5.72 -0.89
N PRO A 278 21.60 -4.84 -0.01
CA PRO A 278 20.43 -5.13 0.82
C PRO A 278 19.19 -5.27 -0.08
N CYS A 279 18.19 -5.98 0.43
CA CYS A 279 16.99 -6.31 -0.31
C CYS A 279 15.74 -6.18 0.57
N VAL A 280 14.69 -5.61 0.00
CA VAL A 280 13.35 -5.72 0.53
C VAL A 280 12.43 -6.33 -0.53
N ILE A 281 11.62 -7.32 -0.14
CA ILE A 281 10.63 -7.95 -0.99
C ILE A 281 9.25 -7.40 -0.64
N SER A 282 8.49 -6.97 -1.65
CA SER A 282 7.07 -6.66 -1.58
C SER A 282 6.27 -7.83 -2.13
N PHE A 283 5.42 -8.42 -1.31
CA PHE A 283 4.50 -9.50 -1.69
C PHE A 283 3.08 -9.08 -1.39
N SER A 284 2.32 -8.80 -2.44
CA SER A 284 0.98 -8.21 -2.35
C SER A 284 -0.14 -9.24 -2.54
N GLU A 285 0.15 -10.48 -2.32
CA GLU A 285 -0.76 -11.63 -2.39
C GLU A 285 -0.82 -12.36 -1.05
N GLY A 286 -1.52 -13.48 -1.03
CA GLY A 286 -1.58 -14.34 0.14
C GLY A 286 -2.70 -15.37 0.05
N TYR A 287 -2.70 -16.28 1.01
CA TYR A 287 -3.70 -17.32 1.14
C TYR A 287 -4.13 -17.47 2.60
N THR A 288 -5.32 -18.03 2.80
CA THR A 288 -5.80 -18.29 4.15
C THR A 288 -4.82 -19.23 4.86
N PRO A 289 -4.18 -18.79 5.96
CA PRO A 289 -3.23 -19.63 6.68
C PRO A 289 -3.95 -20.82 7.31
N TYR A 290 -3.21 -21.91 7.53
CA TYR A 290 -3.71 -22.99 8.34
C TYR A 290 -3.71 -22.60 9.82
N ILE A 291 -4.70 -23.06 10.55
CA ILE A 291 -4.69 -22.96 12.01
C ILE A 291 -3.64 -23.93 12.56
N ASP A 292 -3.22 -23.66 13.78
CA ASP A 292 -2.46 -24.62 14.56
C ASP A 292 -1.04 -24.93 14.06
N GLN A 293 -0.39 -23.94 13.39
CA GLN A 293 0.99 -24.05 12.90
C GLN A 293 1.21 -25.13 11.82
N ASP A 294 0.19 -25.54 11.09
CA ASP A 294 0.34 -26.42 9.93
C ASP A 294 1.24 -25.78 8.84
N ASP A 295 1.42 -24.44 8.89
CA ASP A 295 2.37 -23.68 8.08
C ASP A 295 3.76 -23.49 8.75
N SER A 296 4.07 -24.21 9.81
CA SER A 296 5.26 -23.98 10.65
C SER A 296 6.58 -24.13 9.89
N LEU A 297 6.67 -25.06 8.96
CA LEU A 297 7.87 -25.24 8.13
C LEU A 297 8.05 -24.08 7.16
N PHE A 298 6.98 -23.56 6.56
CA PHE A 298 7.04 -22.39 5.73
C PHE A 298 7.45 -21.15 6.54
N ALA A 299 6.82 -20.91 7.68
CA ALA A 299 7.20 -19.82 8.59
C ALA A 299 8.67 -19.91 9.05
N ALA A 300 9.15 -21.11 9.39
CA ALA A 300 10.53 -21.36 9.79
C ALA A 300 11.51 -21.12 8.63
N PHE A 301 11.14 -21.51 7.42
CA PHE A 301 11.96 -21.28 6.22
C PHE A 301 12.13 -19.80 5.95
N LEU A 302 11.02 -19.00 6.00
CA LEU A 302 11.05 -17.55 5.88
C LEU A 302 11.92 -16.91 6.97
N GLY A 303 11.81 -17.38 8.22
CA GLY A 303 12.62 -16.91 9.34
C GLY A 303 14.14 -17.13 9.15
N LYS A 304 14.53 -18.14 8.36
CA LYS A 304 15.94 -18.39 8.00
C LYS A 304 16.43 -17.51 6.84
N MET A 305 15.52 -17.06 5.99
CA MET A 305 15.85 -16.20 4.84
C MET A 305 15.94 -14.72 5.22
N THR A 306 15.08 -14.26 6.13
CA THR A 306 15.08 -12.87 6.59
C THR A 306 16.20 -12.60 7.59
N GLY A 307 16.58 -11.34 7.76
CA GLY A 307 17.66 -10.94 8.67
C GLY A 307 18.30 -9.62 8.26
N PRO A 308 19.53 -9.33 8.67
CA PRO A 308 20.19 -8.08 8.32
C PRO A 308 20.20 -7.82 6.81
N GLY A 309 19.61 -6.71 6.39
CA GLY A 309 19.50 -6.32 4.98
C GLY A 309 18.60 -7.22 4.11
N ARG A 310 17.84 -8.12 4.70
CA ARG A 310 16.89 -9.01 3.99
C ARG A 310 15.52 -8.96 4.64
N ILE A 311 14.62 -8.18 4.06
CA ILE A 311 13.30 -7.87 4.63
C ILE A 311 12.20 -8.39 3.70
N LEU A 312 11.23 -9.10 4.26
CA LEU A 312 10.02 -9.52 3.57
C LEU A 312 8.82 -8.73 4.11
N VAL A 313 8.10 -8.08 3.21
CA VAL A 313 6.89 -7.29 3.50
C VAL A 313 5.73 -7.92 2.76
N ALA A 314 4.65 -8.26 3.45
CA ALA A 314 3.48 -8.88 2.84
C ALA A 314 2.18 -8.19 3.26
N SER A 315 1.17 -8.31 2.39
CA SER A 315 -0.17 -7.76 2.62
C SER A 315 -0.90 -8.52 3.73
N ALA A 316 -1.67 -7.80 4.54
CA ALA A 316 -2.55 -8.43 5.54
C ALA A 316 -3.72 -9.18 4.89
N GLY A 317 -4.15 -8.76 3.69
CA GLY A 317 -5.33 -9.26 3.00
C GLY A 317 -6.50 -8.28 3.02
N ASN A 318 -7.55 -8.60 2.26
CA ASN A 318 -8.76 -7.77 2.09
C ASN A 318 -10.02 -8.50 2.58
N GLU A 319 -9.90 -9.29 3.65
CA GLU A 319 -10.87 -10.30 4.08
C GLU A 319 -11.84 -9.81 5.17
N SER A 320 -11.71 -8.56 5.65
CA SER A 320 -12.55 -8.03 6.75
C SER A 320 -13.97 -7.60 6.33
N VAL A 321 -14.38 -7.95 5.11
CA VAL A 321 -15.74 -7.65 4.62
C VAL A 321 -16.78 -8.67 5.09
N LEU A 322 -16.35 -9.86 5.52
CA LEU A 322 -17.19 -10.95 5.98
C LEU A 322 -16.70 -11.50 7.32
N PRO A 323 -17.61 -11.93 8.22
CA PRO A 323 -17.23 -12.66 9.42
C PRO A 323 -16.69 -14.04 9.06
N THR A 324 -15.55 -14.41 9.62
CA THR A 324 -14.87 -15.68 9.33
C THR A 324 -14.54 -16.48 10.61
N TYR A 325 -14.99 -16.00 11.76
CA TYR A 325 -14.65 -16.56 13.07
C TYR A 325 -15.85 -16.62 13.99
N MET A 326 -15.92 -17.60 14.86
CA MET A 326 -16.74 -17.59 16.06
C MET A 326 -16.08 -18.36 17.19
N GLU A 327 -16.39 -17.99 18.42
CA GLU A 327 -15.82 -18.60 19.62
C GLU A 327 -16.89 -18.96 20.63
N LYS A 328 -16.76 -20.15 21.22
CA LYS A 328 -17.52 -20.62 22.36
C LYS A 328 -16.62 -20.69 23.59
N GLN A 329 -16.90 -19.91 24.61
CA GLN A 329 -16.18 -19.96 25.88
C GLN A 329 -16.60 -21.15 26.76
N LYS A 330 -15.72 -21.58 27.67
CA LYS A 330 -16.08 -22.51 28.73
C LYS A 330 -17.24 -21.97 29.56
N GLY A 331 -18.16 -22.83 29.99
CA GLY A 331 -19.35 -22.45 30.72
C GLY A 331 -20.52 -21.96 29.85
N VAL A 332 -20.30 -21.86 28.54
CA VAL A 332 -21.35 -21.56 27.56
C VAL A 332 -21.80 -22.87 26.92
N ALA A 333 -23.08 -23.16 26.99
CA ALA A 333 -23.64 -24.42 26.50
C ALA A 333 -23.47 -24.60 24.99
N SER A 334 -23.86 -23.58 24.23
CA SER A 334 -23.75 -23.58 22.75
C SER A 334 -23.59 -22.19 22.17
N VAL A 335 -22.92 -22.09 21.03
CA VAL A 335 -22.88 -20.93 20.15
C VAL A 335 -23.00 -21.37 18.70
N GLY A 336 -23.47 -20.49 17.82
CA GLY A 336 -23.60 -20.82 16.40
C GLY A 336 -23.67 -19.58 15.52
N ALA A 337 -23.48 -19.81 14.22
CA ALA A 337 -23.66 -18.83 13.17
C ALA A 337 -24.09 -19.53 11.88
N PHE A 338 -24.68 -18.78 10.95
CA PHE A 338 -25.14 -19.34 9.68
C PHE A 338 -23.98 -19.41 8.67
N ILE A 339 -23.94 -20.48 7.90
CA ILE A 339 -22.99 -20.64 6.78
C ILE A 339 -23.27 -19.58 5.71
N ASN A 340 -22.20 -18.99 5.19
CA ASN A 340 -22.24 -18.03 4.07
C ASN A 340 -21.19 -18.42 3.02
N CYS A 341 -21.59 -19.27 2.08
CA CYS A 341 -20.71 -19.83 1.07
C CYS A 341 -21.40 -19.90 -0.30
N ASN A 342 -20.84 -19.22 -1.31
CA ASN A 342 -21.34 -19.22 -2.69
C ASN A 342 -20.74 -20.36 -3.54
N LYS A 343 -20.00 -21.29 -2.92
CA LYS A 343 -19.43 -22.48 -3.57
C LYS A 343 -20.24 -23.72 -3.22
N LYS A 344 -20.02 -24.79 -3.96
CA LYS A 344 -20.60 -26.12 -3.67
C LYS A 344 -20.00 -26.78 -2.45
N THR A 345 -18.83 -26.34 -2.02
CA THR A 345 -18.10 -26.85 -0.87
C THR A 345 -17.92 -25.76 0.18
N ALA A 346 -18.25 -26.07 1.44
CA ALA A 346 -17.98 -25.25 2.59
C ALA A 346 -17.04 -25.98 3.54
N TYR A 347 -15.99 -25.30 4.01
CA TYR A 347 -14.94 -25.87 4.82
C TYR A 347 -14.71 -25.03 6.07
N TYR A 348 -14.77 -25.70 7.23
CA TYR A 348 -14.54 -25.06 8.54
C TYR A 348 -13.59 -25.91 9.38
N LYS A 349 -12.71 -25.23 10.12
CA LYS A 349 -11.85 -25.84 11.14
C LYS A 349 -12.33 -25.47 12.54
N PHE A 350 -12.20 -26.41 13.46
CA PHE A 350 -12.52 -26.23 14.88
C PHE A 350 -11.27 -26.55 15.69
N LYS A 351 -11.00 -25.73 16.68
CA LYS A 351 -9.98 -25.96 17.69
C LYS A 351 -10.65 -26.02 19.05
N ALA A 352 -10.52 -27.14 19.75
CA ALA A 352 -11.15 -27.36 21.04
C ALA A 352 -10.17 -27.87 22.08
N ASP A 353 -10.28 -27.37 23.32
CA ASP A 353 -9.48 -27.82 24.47
C ASP A 353 -10.19 -28.89 25.32
N GLY A 354 -11.23 -29.51 24.78
CA GLY A 354 -12.01 -30.57 25.41
C GLY A 354 -13.09 -31.12 24.49
N PRO A 355 -13.96 -31.99 24.99
CA PRO A 355 -15.02 -32.60 24.21
C PRO A 355 -15.98 -31.55 23.63
N MET A 356 -16.38 -31.72 22.38
CA MET A 356 -17.38 -30.90 21.73
C MET A 356 -18.27 -31.70 20.79
N GLU A 357 -19.43 -31.14 20.49
CA GLU A 357 -20.36 -31.63 19.47
C GLU A 357 -20.63 -30.52 18.47
N VAL A 358 -20.91 -30.88 17.23
CA VAL A 358 -21.31 -29.95 16.17
C VAL A 358 -22.72 -30.30 15.71
N HIS A 359 -23.54 -29.28 15.52
CA HIS A 359 -24.88 -29.43 14.96
C HIS A 359 -25.04 -28.57 13.72
N LEU A 360 -25.56 -29.16 12.65
CA LEU A 360 -26.06 -28.48 11.48
C LEU A 360 -27.58 -28.34 11.63
N ILE A 361 -28.02 -27.09 11.80
CA ILE A 361 -29.44 -26.77 12.02
C ILE A 361 -29.99 -26.09 10.78
N ILE A 362 -30.99 -26.70 10.15
CA ILE A 362 -31.54 -26.25 8.86
C ILE A 362 -32.85 -25.49 9.08
N TYR A 363 -32.94 -24.32 8.50
CA TYR A 363 -34.11 -23.45 8.53
C TYR A 363 -34.63 -23.18 7.13
N ASN A 364 -35.93 -23.17 6.96
CA ASN A 364 -36.56 -22.72 5.72
C ASN A 364 -36.21 -21.25 5.42
N LYS A 365 -35.80 -20.95 4.20
CA LYS A 365 -35.40 -19.58 3.82
C LYS A 365 -36.53 -18.56 3.87
N GLU A 366 -37.75 -18.98 3.56
CA GLU A 366 -38.92 -18.09 3.48
C GLU A 366 -39.62 -17.97 4.82
N THR A 367 -40.00 -19.12 5.43
CA THR A 367 -40.78 -19.13 6.68
C THR A 367 -39.93 -18.93 7.93
N LYS A 368 -38.61 -19.11 7.84
CA LYS A 368 -37.64 -19.09 8.97
C LYS A 368 -37.89 -20.18 10.02
N GLU A 369 -38.70 -21.15 9.69
CA GLU A 369 -39.00 -22.26 10.59
C GLU A 369 -37.89 -23.33 10.57
N LEU A 370 -37.62 -23.89 11.72
CA LEU A 370 -36.72 -25.04 11.89
C LEU A 370 -37.25 -26.23 11.08
N GLN A 371 -36.46 -26.78 10.19
CA GLN A 371 -36.80 -27.98 9.41
C GLN A 371 -36.15 -29.24 9.96
N GLN A 372 -34.85 -29.17 10.30
CA GLN A 372 -34.07 -30.34 10.68
C GLN A 372 -32.88 -29.93 11.54
N THR A 373 -32.44 -30.87 12.40
CA THR A 373 -31.14 -30.79 13.11
C THR A 373 -30.39 -32.09 12.87
N LYS A 374 -29.13 -31.95 12.40
CA LYS A 374 -28.17 -33.05 12.23
C LYS A 374 -27.05 -32.86 13.25
N GLY A 375 -26.99 -33.74 14.26
CA GLY A 375 -25.87 -33.80 15.19
C GLY A 375 -24.69 -34.55 14.57
N LEU A 376 -23.48 -34.04 14.78
CA LEU A 376 -22.21 -34.65 14.39
C LEU A 376 -21.43 -34.96 15.67
N SER A 377 -21.27 -36.23 16.00
CA SER A 377 -20.61 -36.65 17.24
C SER A 377 -19.10 -36.60 17.11
N MET A 378 -18.54 -35.41 17.28
CA MET A 378 -17.09 -35.16 17.19
C MET A 378 -16.32 -35.84 18.33
N ALA A 379 -16.90 -35.91 19.53
CA ALA A 379 -16.26 -36.53 20.69
C ALA A 379 -16.08 -38.05 20.54
N GLY A 380 -16.89 -38.68 19.68
CA GLY A 380 -16.84 -40.14 19.43
C GLY A 380 -15.79 -40.58 18.43
N MET A 381 -15.20 -39.66 17.66
CA MET A 381 -14.18 -39.97 16.66
C MET A 381 -12.86 -40.41 17.34
N ALA A 382 -12.16 -41.39 16.76
CA ALA A 382 -10.78 -41.67 17.14
C ALA A 382 -9.82 -40.57 16.63
N LEU A 383 -8.60 -40.50 17.18
CA LEU A 383 -7.56 -39.65 16.63
C LEU A 383 -7.12 -40.20 15.26
N ASP A 384 -6.83 -39.30 14.33
CA ASP A 384 -6.46 -39.60 12.95
C ASP A 384 -7.55 -40.37 12.18
N GLU A 385 -8.81 -40.15 12.55
CA GLU A 385 -9.97 -40.74 11.91
C GLU A 385 -10.65 -39.74 10.98
N GLU A 386 -11.01 -40.24 9.79
CA GLU A 386 -11.91 -39.56 8.83
C GLU A 386 -13.27 -40.29 8.87
N ILE A 387 -14.34 -39.50 8.96
CA ILE A 387 -15.72 -40.00 8.94
C ILE A 387 -16.48 -39.31 7.82
N GLU A 388 -17.22 -40.11 7.03
CA GLU A 388 -18.19 -39.59 6.08
C GLU A 388 -19.62 -39.79 6.59
N ASP A 389 -20.47 -38.77 6.36
CA ASP A 389 -21.90 -38.81 6.70
C ASP A 389 -22.68 -38.03 5.59
N VAL A 390 -23.99 -38.14 5.62
CA VAL A 390 -24.88 -37.52 4.62
C VAL A 390 -25.93 -36.65 5.31
N LEU A 391 -26.19 -35.49 4.72
CA LEU A 391 -27.26 -34.58 5.09
C LEU A 391 -28.13 -34.30 3.86
N VAL A 392 -29.43 -34.43 3.97
CA VAL A 392 -30.37 -34.07 2.91
C VAL A 392 -30.95 -32.68 3.24
N VAL A 393 -30.73 -31.69 2.34
CA VAL A 393 -31.26 -30.33 2.44
C VAL A 393 -31.99 -29.99 1.13
N ASP A 394 -33.25 -29.58 1.24
CA ASP A 394 -34.09 -29.24 0.06
C ASP A 394 -34.11 -30.38 -0.99
N GLU A 395 -34.28 -31.64 -0.51
CA GLU A 395 -34.25 -32.87 -1.35
C GLU A 395 -32.91 -33.13 -2.06
N LYS A 396 -31.85 -32.40 -1.69
CA LYS A 396 -30.50 -32.57 -2.25
C LYS A 396 -29.59 -33.23 -1.20
N GLU A 397 -28.92 -34.27 -1.63
CA GLU A 397 -27.92 -34.97 -0.83
C GLU A 397 -26.64 -34.14 -0.75
N CYS A 398 -26.18 -33.86 0.46
CA CYS A 398 -24.93 -33.18 0.78
C CYS A 398 -24.02 -34.17 1.54
N THR A 399 -22.79 -34.32 1.09
CA THR A 399 -21.79 -35.14 1.80
C THR A 399 -21.16 -34.31 2.91
N ILE A 400 -20.94 -34.93 4.06
CA ILE A 400 -20.21 -34.38 5.19
C ILE A 400 -18.96 -35.24 5.36
N THR A 401 -17.78 -34.61 5.34
CA THR A 401 -16.51 -35.26 5.69
C THR A 401 -15.96 -34.58 6.94
N MET A 402 -15.51 -35.38 7.92
CA MET A 402 -14.96 -34.88 9.17
C MET A 402 -13.65 -35.61 9.48
N ASP A 403 -12.61 -34.78 9.79
CA ASP A 403 -11.31 -35.25 10.25
C ASP A 403 -11.07 -34.83 11.70
N ARG A 404 -10.32 -35.65 12.47
CA ARG A 404 -9.92 -35.37 13.84
C ARG A 404 -8.45 -35.69 14.08
N TYR A 405 -7.68 -34.70 14.57
CA TYR A 405 -6.27 -34.89 14.94
C TYR A 405 -5.86 -33.98 16.10
N LEU A 406 -4.69 -34.24 16.70
CA LEU A 406 -4.15 -33.40 17.76
C LEU A 406 -3.49 -32.14 17.15
N SER A 407 -3.62 -31.03 17.86
CA SER A 407 -2.92 -29.79 17.54
C SER A 407 -1.41 -29.99 17.57
N ALA A 408 -0.75 -29.58 16.48
CA ALA A 408 0.72 -29.55 16.42
C ALA A 408 1.32 -28.47 17.33
N ALA A 409 0.56 -27.39 17.58
CA ALA A 409 1.00 -26.28 18.43
C ALA A 409 0.83 -26.58 19.93
N ASN A 410 -0.25 -27.22 20.29
CA ASN A 410 -0.60 -27.53 21.68
C ASN A 410 -1.26 -28.89 21.78
N PRO A 411 -0.57 -29.94 22.26
CA PRO A 411 -1.11 -31.29 22.33
C PRO A 411 -2.36 -31.46 23.21
N ASN A 412 -2.75 -30.44 23.99
CA ASN A 412 -3.97 -30.44 24.76
C ASN A 412 -5.19 -29.98 23.94
N ASP A 413 -4.98 -29.41 22.77
CA ASP A 413 -6.04 -29.00 21.86
C ASP A 413 -6.26 -30.07 20.79
N THR A 414 -7.49 -30.27 20.41
CA THR A 414 -7.88 -31.13 19.28
C THR A 414 -8.37 -30.25 18.13
N ILE A 415 -7.95 -30.59 16.93
CA ILE A 415 -8.42 -29.99 15.70
C ILE A 415 -9.45 -30.91 15.05
N TYR A 416 -10.52 -30.31 14.55
CA TYR A 416 -11.49 -30.99 13.70
C TYR A 416 -11.66 -30.20 12.41
N GLU A 417 -11.78 -30.88 11.30
CA GLU A 417 -12.10 -30.30 10.02
C GLU A 417 -13.50 -30.80 9.60
N LEU A 418 -14.29 -29.88 9.05
CA LEU A 418 -15.61 -30.15 8.52
C LEU A 418 -15.69 -29.68 7.09
N LEU A 419 -15.88 -30.61 6.17
CA LEU A 419 -16.13 -30.35 4.77
C LEU A 419 -17.57 -30.70 4.42
N LEU A 420 -18.36 -29.76 3.96
CA LEU A 420 -19.70 -29.95 3.42
C LEU A 420 -19.65 -29.83 1.90
N THR A 421 -20.12 -30.83 1.17
CA THR A 421 -20.18 -30.79 -0.29
C THR A 421 -21.62 -30.97 -0.76
N ALA A 422 -22.11 -30.05 -1.60
CA ALA A 422 -23.46 -30.05 -2.13
C ALA A 422 -23.46 -30.04 -3.68
N PRO A 423 -24.52 -30.48 -4.32
CA PRO A 423 -24.65 -30.40 -5.79
C PRO A 423 -24.83 -28.97 -6.32
N VAL A 424 -25.23 -28.03 -5.45
CA VAL A 424 -25.42 -26.58 -5.74
C VAL A 424 -24.60 -25.75 -4.78
N ALA A 425 -24.53 -24.42 -4.96
CA ALA A 425 -23.87 -23.55 -4.00
C ALA A 425 -24.59 -23.62 -2.62
N MET A 426 -23.82 -23.57 -1.53
CA MET A 426 -24.41 -23.67 -0.17
C MET A 426 -25.46 -22.59 0.08
N ASN A 427 -25.23 -21.38 -0.41
CA ASN A 427 -26.19 -20.28 -0.30
C ASN A 427 -27.47 -20.47 -1.13
N ASP A 428 -27.54 -21.45 -2.03
CA ASP A 428 -28.76 -21.81 -2.77
C ASP A 428 -29.62 -22.84 -2.03
N LEU A 429 -29.10 -23.48 -0.99
CA LEU A 429 -29.81 -24.37 -0.07
C LEU A 429 -30.60 -23.58 0.99
N ALA A 430 -31.40 -24.25 1.78
CA ALA A 430 -31.98 -23.73 3.02
C ALA A 430 -30.89 -23.10 3.92
N GLU A 431 -31.31 -22.27 4.90
CA GLU A 431 -30.34 -21.65 5.81
C GLU A 431 -29.74 -22.71 6.74
N ILE A 432 -28.44 -22.85 6.77
CA ILE A 432 -27.74 -23.83 7.61
C ILE A 432 -26.99 -23.08 8.70
N ALA A 433 -27.39 -23.26 9.96
CA ALA A 433 -26.61 -22.79 11.10
C ALA A 433 -25.61 -23.88 11.52
N LEU A 434 -24.36 -23.48 11.67
CA LEU A 434 -23.26 -24.24 12.23
C LEU A 434 -23.18 -23.93 13.72
N VAL A 435 -23.43 -24.92 14.59
CA VAL A 435 -23.53 -24.72 16.02
C VAL A 435 -22.56 -25.66 16.74
N THR A 436 -21.82 -25.14 17.74
CA THR A 436 -20.94 -25.91 18.60
C THR A 436 -21.52 -26.01 20.02
N GLU A 437 -21.45 -27.16 20.62
CA GLU A 437 -21.91 -27.44 21.98
C GLU A 437 -20.81 -28.06 22.85
N GLY A 438 -20.95 -27.96 24.17
CA GLY A 438 -20.01 -28.52 25.16
C GLY A 438 -19.61 -27.51 26.23
N GLU A 439 -20.20 -27.54 27.42
CA GLU A 439 -19.95 -26.55 28.48
C GLU A 439 -18.49 -26.57 28.99
N GLU A 440 -17.84 -27.76 28.98
CA GLU A 440 -16.51 -27.95 29.55
C GLU A 440 -15.37 -27.46 28.63
N SER A 441 -15.66 -27.23 27.36
CA SER A 441 -14.65 -26.88 26.34
C SER A 441 -14.77 -25.45 25.83
N ARG A 442 -13.62 -24.82 25.56
CA ARG A 442 -13.51 -23.67 24.68
C ARG A 442 -13.42 -24.20 23.25
N VAL A 443 -14.19 -23.65 22.36
CA VAL A 443 -14.15 -23.99 20.94
C VAL A 443 -14.00 -22.73 20.08
N GLU A 444 -13.02 -22.72 19.21
CA GLU A 444 -12.84 -21.71 18.18
C GLU A 444 -13.20 -22.32 16.82
N VAL A 445 -13.93 -21.58 16.00
CA VAL A 445 -14.33 -22.00 14.66
C VAL A 445 -13.81 -21.01 13.66
N PHE A 446 -13.09 -21.50 12.66
CA PHE A 446 -12.42 -20.73 11.64
C PHE A 446 -12.99 -21.07 10.26
N GLY A 447 -13.40 -20.04 9.55
CA GLY A 447 -13.74 -20.08 8.13
C GLY A 447 -12.73 -19.28 7.31
N SER A 448 -13.16 -18.82 6.14
CA SER A 448 -12.40 -17.94 5.24
C SER A 448 -13.37 -17.04 4.49
N SER A 449 -12.88 -16.11 3.69
CA SER A 449 -13.76 -15.28 2.83
C SER A 449 -14.63 -16.11 1.89
N SER A 450 -14.12 -17.25 1.43
CA SER A 450 -14.90 -18.19 0.60
C SER A 450 -15.89 -19.05 1.40
N ASN A 451 -15.62 -19.24 2.70
CA ASN A 451 -16.39 -20.03 3.64
C ASN A 451 -16.69 -19.19 4.88
N ALA A 452 -17.37 -18.08 4.67
CA ALA A 452 -17.69 -17.11 5.72
C ALA A 452 -18.88 -17.60 6.58
N LEU A 453 -19.08 -16.89 7.67
CA LEU A 453 -20.23 -17.01 8.55
C LEU A 453 -21.12 -15.77 8.42
N ARG A 454 -22.34 -15.84 8.89
CA ARG A 454 -23.27 -14.69 8.97
C ARG A 454 -24.21 -14.80 10.16
N ASN A 455 -24.66 -13.66 10.63
CA ASN A 455 -25.65 -13.54 11.69
C ASN A 455 -27.02 -13.28 11.07
N LEU A 456 -28.00 -14.13 11.31
CA LEU A 456 -29.38 -14.01 10.82
C LEU A 456 -30.37 -13.94 11.99
N PRO A 457 -30.41 -12.81 12.75
CA PRO A 457 -31.24 -12.71 13.96
C PRO A 457 -32.75 -12.87 13.69
N ASN A 458 -33.21 -12.57 12.48
CA ASN A 458 -34.59 -12.77 12.08
C ASN A 458 -34.94 -14.24 11.79
N THR A 459 -33.94 -15.10 11.57
CA THR A 459 -34.13 -16.55 11.42
C THR A 459 -34.03 -17.21 12.78
N ASP A 460 -32.91 -17.02 13.49
CA ASP A 460 -32.76 -17.45 14.89
C ASP A 460 -31.72 -16.58 15.59
N ALA A 461 -32.15 -15.79 16.58
CA ALA A 461 -31.28 -14.87 17.31
C ALA A 461 -30.26 -15.57 18.21
N ARG A 462 -30.39 -16.89 18.47
CA ARG A 462 -29.41 -17.67 19.22
C ARG A 462 -28.12 -17.89 18.43
N TRP A 463 -28.21 -17.92 17.11
CA TRP A 463 -27.10 -18.24 16.21
C TRP A 463 -26.52 -16.98 15.54
N CYS A 464 -26.02 -16.07 16.38
CA CYS A 464 -25.48 -14.79 15.95
C CYS A 464 -24.07 -14.53 16.53
N ALA A 465 -23.23 -15.57 16.56
CA ALA A 465 -21.87 -15.50 17.10
C ALA A 465 -20.79 -15.25 16.03
N ALA A 466 -21.17 -15.06 14.76
CA ALA A 466 -20.21 -14.75 13.71
C ALA A 466 -19.51 -13.41 13.97
N ALA A 467 -18.18 -13.41 13.98
CA ALA A 467 -17.31 -12.30 14.29
C ALA A 467 -16.32 -12.04 13.16
N TYR A 468 -15.89 -10.77 13.07
CA TYR A 468 -14.79 -10.34 12.20
C TYR A 468 -13.47 -10.56 12.91
N GLY A 469 -12.38 -10.64 12.13
CA GLY A 469 -11.03 -10.85 12.62
C GLY A 469 -10.48 -12.23 12.30
N HIS A 470 -9.25 -12.50 12.74
CA HIS A 470 -8.53 -13.74 12.47
C HIS A 470 -8.38 -14.06 10.97
N ASN A 471 -8.30 -13.02 10.13
CA ASN A 471 -8.32 -13.14 8.68
C ASN A 471 -7.08 -12.56 7.99
N VAL A 472 -5.98 -12.40 8.74
CA VAL A 472 -4.69 -12.01 8.17
C VAL A 472 -4.12 -13.17 7.37
N LEU A 473 -3.77 -12.90 6.12
CA LEU A 473 -3.28 -13.90 5.17
C LEU A 473 -1.82 -14.31 5.45
N ALA A 474 -1.47 -15.53 5.10
CA ALA A 474 -0.08 -15.96 5.00
C ALA A 474 0.56 -15.43 3.69
N PRO A 475 1.86 -15.05 3.68
CA PRO A 475 2.81 -15.11 4.78
C PRO A 475 2.79 -13.91 5.73
N GLY A 476 1.89 -12.92 5.56
CA GLY A 476 1.76 -11.74 6.42
C GLY A 476 1.54 -12.08 7.89
N CYS A 477 0.85 -13.19 8.18
CA CYS A 477 0.59 -13.66 9.53
C CYS A 477 1.82 -14.20 10.28
N PHE A 478 2.97 -14.43 9.61
CA PHE A 478 4.16 -15.01 10.23
C PHE A 478 5.04 -13.96 10.91
N ALA A 479 5.77 -14.36 11.94
CA ALA A 479 6.64 -13.49 12.71
C ALA A 479 7.80 -12.88 11.88
N ALA A 480 8.32 -13.65 10.91
CA ALA A 480 9.43 -13.25 10.05
C ALA A 480 9.05 -12.23 8.95
N THR A 481 7.76 -11.94 8.80
CA THR A 481 7.21 -11.09 7.75
C THR A 481 6.64 -9.83 8.35
N ILE A 482 6.94 -8.68 7.73
CA ILE A 482 6.28 -7.41 8.07
C ILE A 482 4.91 -7.39 7.38
N CYS A 483 3.86 -7.40 8.19
CA CYS A 483 2.47 -7.44 7.74
C CYS A 483 1.88 -6.04 7.61
N VAL A 484 1.32 -5.73 6.45
CA VAL A 484 0.82 -4.40 6.12
C VAL A 484 -0.69 -4.39 5.94
N GLY A 485 -1.38 -3.63 6.81
CA GLY A 485 -2.79 -3.26 6.65
C GLY A 485 -2.95 -1.98 5.82
N ALA A 486 -4.20 -1.65 5.46
CA ALA A 486 -4.52 -0.49 4.65
C ALA A 486 -5.26 0.61 5.42
N THR A 487 -4.89 1.86 5.16
CA THR A 487 -5.67 3.05 5.51
C THR A 487 -6.32 3.67 4.27
N THR A 488 -7.39 4.42 4.50
CA THR A 488 -8.05 5.19 3.45
C THR A 488 -7.14 6.35 3.03
N HIS A 489 -6.68 6.29 1.78
CA HIS A 489 -5.85 7.34 1.17
C HIS A 489 -6.71 8.42 0.54
N ARG A 490 -7.60 8.02 -0.37
CA ARG A 490 -8.56 8.86 -1.05
C ARG A 490 -9.93 8.21 -1.08
N GLN A 491 -10.97 9.01 -0.97
CA GLN A 491 -12.34 8.53 -1.14
C GLN A 491 -12.73 8.32 -2.61
N GLY A 492 -12.06 9.03 -3.52
CA GLY A 492 -12.30 8.97 -4.95
C GLY A 492 -11.17 9.62 -5.76
N TYR A 493 -11.31 9.63 -7.08
CA TYR A 493 -10.33 10.17 -8.03
C TYR A 493 -11.03 10.73 -9.26
N VAL A 494 -10.32 11.53 -10.05
CA VAL A 494 -10.76 11.98 -11.37
C VAL A 494 -10.15 11.06 -12.42
N ASN A 495 -10.97 10.41 -13.24
CA ASN A 495 -10.50 9.52 -14.29
C ASN A 495 -10.02 10.31 -15.53
N ALA A 496 -9.41 9.63 -16.50
CA ALA A 496 -8.88 10.22 -17.73
C ALA A 496 -9.94 10.95 -18.58
N ASN A 497 -11.23 10.66 -18.37
CA ASN A 497 -12.36 11.32 -19.02
C ASN A 497 -12.83 12.59 -18.27
N GLY A 498 -12.17 12.97 -17.16
CA GLY A 498 -12.53 14.11 -16.33
C GLY A 498 -13.68 13.85 -15.34
N ASN A 499 -14.16 12.61 -15.20
CA ASN A 499 -15.24 12.27 -14.29
C ASN A 499 -14.70 11.95 -12.90
N TYR A 500 -15.34 12.51 -11.86
CA TYR A 500 -15.03 12.12 -10.48
C TYR A 500 -15.71 10.80 -10.13
N VAL A 501 -14.92 9.82 -9.70
CA VAL A 501 -15.36 8.48 -9.26
C VAL A 501 -15.13 8.38 -7.76
N LYS A 502 -16.21 8.23 -6.97
CA LYS A 502 -16.12 8.02 -5.52
C LYS A 502 -16.33 6.55 -5.19
N ASN A 503 -15.36 5.93 -4.52
CA ASN A 503 -15.35 4.50 -4.18
C ASN A 503 -15.49 4.24 -2.68
N PHE A 504 -15.10 5.19 -1.83
CA PHE A 504 -15.06 5.01 -0.37
C PHE A 504 -15.69 6.18 0.35
N ASP A 505 -16.32 5.88 1.50
CA ASP A 505 -16.89 6.89 2.41
C ASP A 505 -16.01 7.12 3.65
N THR A 506 -15.11 6.17 3.96
CA THR A 506 -14.20 6.26 5.11
C THR A 506 -13.29 7.48 4.97
N PRO A 507 -13.15 8.32 6.01
CA PRO A 507 -12.26 9.47 6.00
C PRO A 507 -10.79 9.09 5.76
N GLN A 508 -10.03 10.02 5.17
CA GLN A 508 -8.60 9.85 4.92
C GLN A 508 -7.84 9.59 6.22
N GLY A 509 -6.90 8.64 6.19
CA GLY A 509 -6.08 8.23 7.33
C GLY A 509 -6.74 7.17 8.22
N GLN A 510 -8.05 6.96 8.13
CA GLN A 510 -8.71 5.91 8.90
C GLN A 510 -8.54 4.53 8.27
N TRP A 511 -8.71 3.50 9.08
CA TRP A 511 -8.64 2.11 8.65
C TRP A 511 -9.59 1.82 7.48
N ALA A 512 -9.07 1.20 6.43
CA ALA A 512 -9.87 0.79 5.29
C ALA A 512 -10.67 -0.47 5.64
N THR A 513 -11.99 -0.41 5.52
CA THR A 513 -12.92 -1.42 6.05
C THR A 513 -12.74 -2.84 5.50
N TYR A 514 -12.07 -2.99 4.36
CA TYR A 514 -11.71 -4.29 3.79
C TYR A 514 -10.42 -4.88 4.38
N SER A 515 -9.54 -4.04 4.94
CA SER A 515 -8.22 -4.48 5.41
C SER A 515 -8.35 -5.54 6.48
N SER A 516 -7.71 -6.69 6.26
CA SER A 516 -7.72 -7.81 7.21
C SER A 516 -7.21 -7.40 8.58
N THR A 517 -7.78 -8.00 9.61
CA THR A 517 -7.52 -7.68 11.01
C THR A 517 -7.10 -8.92 11.79
N GLY A 518 -6.27 -8.69 12.79
CA GLY A 518 -5.84 -9.73 13.71
C GLY A 518 -6.87 -10.09 14.81
N PRO A 519 -6.39 -10.81 15.82
CA PRO A 519 -5.06 -11.44 15.83
C PRO A 519 -4.93 -12.46 14.70
N ALA A 520 -3.69 -12.77 14.27
CA ALA A 520 -3.45 -13.85 13.32
C ALA A 520 -3.83 -15.21 13.96
N LEU A 521 -4.05 -16.26 13.14
CA LEU A 521 -4.49 -17.58 13.63
C LEU A 521 -3.48 -18.21 14.61
N ASN A 522 -2.21 -17.82 14.53
CA ASN A 522 -1.16 -18.23 15.48
C ASN A 522 -1.08 -17.34 16.75
N GLY A 523 -2.04 -16.43 16.95
CA GLY A 523 -2.12 -15.54 18.12
C GLY A 523 -1.24 -14.28 18.03
N LEU A 524 -0.45 -14.09 16.98
CA LEU A 524 0.35 -12.87 16.80
C LEU A 524 -0.54 -11.63 16.56
N GLY A 525 -0.15 -10.51 17.16
CA GLY A 525 -0.79 -9.23 16.97
C GLY A 525 -0.43 -8.63 15.60
N LYS A 526 -1.19 -8.98 14.57
CA LYS A 526 -1.04 -8.48 13.19
C LYS A 526 -2.25 -7.61 12.81
N PRO A 527 -2.14 -6.69 11.83
CA PRO A 527 -0.94 -6.33 11.07
C PRO A 527 0.10 -5.61 11.96
N ASP A 528 1.34 -5.45 11.45
CA ASP A 528 2.41 -4.73 12.16
C ASP A 528 2.30 -3.21 11.96
N ILE A 529 1.90 -2.80 10.76
CA ILE A 529 1.87 -1.40 10.31
C ILE A 529 0.74 -1.22 9.30
N THR A 530 0.30 0.01 9.09
CA THR A 530 -0.58 0.36 7.98
C THR A 530 0.05 1.42 7.07
N ALA A 531 -0.46 1.48 5.83
CA ALA A 531 -0.11 2.50 4.86
C ALA A 531 -1.31 2.82 3.95
N PRO A 532 -1.27 3.92 3.16
CA PRO A 532 -2.31 4.26 2.20
C PRO A 532 -2.61 3.12 1.23
N GLY A 533 -3.87 2.64 1.18
CA GLY A 533 -4.28 1.50 0.37
C GLY A 533 -5.52 1.73 -0.51
N THR A 534 -6.20 2.88 -0.43
CA THR A 534 -7.40 3.13 -1.27
C THR A 534 -7.12 4.12 -2.38
N ASN A 535 -7.60 3.84 -3.58
CA ASN A 535 -7.44 4.69 -4.77
C ASN A 535 -5.99 5.16 -5.00
N VAL A 536 -5.03 4.25 -4.88
CA VAL A 536 -3.62 4.50 -5.16
C VAL A 536 -3.40 4.48 -6.67
N ILE A 537 -2.76 5.53 -7.19
CA ILE A 537 -2.45 5.65 -8.62
C ILE A 537 -1.05 5.10 -8.88
N SER A 538 -0.93 4.25 -9.91
CA SER A 538 0.35 3.71 -10.36
C SER A 538 0.27 3.26 -11.82
N SER A 539 1.39 2.72 -12.35
CA SER A 539 1.45 2.10 -13.66
C SER A 539 0.44 0.96 -13.82
N TYR A 540 -0.08 0.78 -15.01
CA TYR A 540 -1.03 -0.28 -15.33
C TYR A 540 -0.61 -0.99 -16.62
N SER A 541 -0.90 -2.28 -16.76
CA SER A 541 -0.42 -3.05 -17.89
C SER A 541 -1.05 -2.59 -19.22
N SER A 542 -0.20 -2.23 -20.18
CA SER A 542 -0.60 -1.92 -21.54
C SER A 542 -1.07 -3.17 -22.31
N TYR A 543 -0.53 -4.33 -21.99
CA TYR A 543 -0.92 -5.62 -22.57
C TYR A 543 -2.30 -6.04 -22.08
N TYR A 544 -2.59 -5.87 -20.80
CA TYR A 544 -3.94 -6.09 -20.26
C TYR A 544 -4.97 -5.18 -20.91
N LEU A 545 -4.62 -3.90 -21.15
CA LEU A 545 -5.51 -2.95 -21.84
C LEU A 545 -5.81 -3.37 -23.28
N GLU A 546 -4.85 -3.94 -24.01
CA GLU A 546 -5.07 -4.42 -25.38
C GLU A 546 -6.12 -5.53 -25.44
N GLU A 547 -6.07 -6.48 -24.50
CA GLU A 547 -7.05 -7.57 -24.40
C GLU A 547 -8.37 -7.12 -23.76
N HIS A 548 -8.35 -6.05 -22.94
CA HIS A 548 -9.51 -5.54 -22.22
C HIS A 548 -9.75 -4.05 -22.52
N PRO A 549 -10.02 -3.66 -23.76
CA PRO A 549 -10.07 -2.24 -24.18
C PRO A 549 -11.21 -1.43 -23.53
N THR A 550 -12.15 -2.10 -22.88
CA THR A 550 -13.24 -1.46 -22.12
C THR A 550 -12.91 -1.23 -20.65
N ALA A 551 -11.80 -1.76 -20.13
CA ALA A 551 -11.40 -1.64 -18.74
C ALA A 551 -10.78 -0.27 -18.41
N THR A 552 -11.35 0.82 -18.93
CA THR A 552 -10.78 2.19 -18.83
C THR A 552 -11.30 2.99 -17.64
N GLY A 553 -12.25 2.46 -16.89
CA GLY A 553 -12.95 3.20 -15.82
C GLY A 553 -12.05 3.67 -14.68
N SER A 554 -10.98 2.95 -14.40
CA SER A 554 -10.02 3.26 -13.33
C SER A 554 -8.76 4.00 -13.82
N PHE A 555 -8.65 4.33 -15.11
CA PHE A 555 -7.48 5.04 -15.63
C PHE A 555 -7.59 6.55 -15.42
N VAL A 556 -6.47 7.16 -15.03
CA VAL A 556 -6.36 8.59 -14.74
C VAL A 556 -5.51 9.34 -15.77
N ALA A 557 -4.57 8.66 -16.43
CA ALA A 557 -3.68 9.22 -17.44
C ALA A 557 -3.12 8.13 -18.35
N TYR A 558 -2.47 8.55 -19.45
CA TYR A 558 -1.73 7.69 -20.36
C TYR A 558 -0.40 8.35 -20.71
N SER A 559 0.68 7.55 -20.77
CA SER A 559 1.94 7.92 -21.42
C SER A 559 1.98 7.24 -22.79
N GLU A 560 2.55 7.91 -23.80
CA GLU A 560 2.73 7.36 -25.14
C GLU A 560 4.22 7.23 -25.46
N VAL A 561 4.66 6.00 -25.75
CA VAL A 561 6.05 5.71 -26.12
C VAL A 561 6.01 4.79 -27.35
N ASP A 562 6.72 5.16 -28.41
CA ASP A 562 6.83 4.41 -29.67
C ASP A 562 5.48 4.01 -30.27
N GLY A 563 4.44 4.86 -30.12
CA GLY A 563 3.10 4.64 -30.63
C GLY A 563 2.24 3.68 -29.79
N ARG A 564 2.73 3.20 -28.64
CA ARG A 564 1.99 2.38 -27.67
C ARG A 564 1.54 3.25 -26.49
N GLN A 565 0.30 3.06 -26.04
CA GLN A 565 -0.24 3.72 -24.85
C GLN A 565 0.00 2.87 -23.61
N TYR A 566 0.56 3.51 -22.57
CA TYR A 566 0.81 2.92 -21.26
C TYR A 566 -0.08 3.62 -20.23
N PRO A 567 -1.07 2.92 -19.68
CA PRO A 567 -2.03 3.52 -18.78
C PRO A 567 -1.48 3.69 -17.36
N TRP A 568 -1.99 4.73 -16.68
CA TRP A 568 -1.85 4.96 -15.25
C TRP A 568 -3.22 4.78 -14.61
N GLY A 569 -3.33 3.83 -13.70
CA GLY A 569 -4.60 3.38 -13.15
C GLY A 569 -4.66 3.46 -11.63
N VAL A 570 -5.87 3.30 -11.13
CA VAL A 570 -6.20 3.31 -9.71
C VAL A 570 -6.54 1.90 -9.25
N ASN A 571 -5.90 1.44 -8.18
CA ASN A 571 -6.29 0.23 -7.47
C ASN A 571 -6.42 0.50 -5.96
N SER A 572 -7.12 -0.43 -5.28
CA SER A 572 -7.33 -0.39 -3.84
C SER A 572 -7.14 -1.77 -3.23
N GLY A 573 -6.50 -1.83 -2.09
CA GLY A 573 -6.20 -3.07 -1.37
C GLY A 573 -5.03 -2.89 -0.41
N THR A 574 -4.85 -3.83 0.50
CA THR A 574 -3.59 -3.98 1.25
C THR A 574 -2.42 -4.24 0.31
N SER A 575 -2.71 -4.79 -0.88
CA SER A 575 -1.77 -4.93 -2.00
C SER A 575 -1.13 -3.61 -2.44
N MET A 576 -1.83 -2.46 -2.29
CA MET A 576 -1.30 -1.12 -2.63
C MET A 576 -0.56 -0.49 -1.45
N ALA A 577 -0.95 -0.82 -0.22
CA ALA A 577 -0.28 -0.38 0.99
C ALA A 577 1.09 -1.06 1.18
N THR A 578 1.20 -2.34 0.84
CA THR A 578 2.41 -3.16 0.99
C THR A 578 3.62 -2.58 0.25
N PRO A 579 3.55 -2.24 -1.04
CA PRO A 579 4.68 -1.66 -1.76
C PRO A 579 5.05 -0.24 -1.29
N VAL A 580 4.13 0.50 -0.66
CA VAL A 580 4.46 1.77 0.00
C VAL A 580 5.39 1.52 1.20
N VAL A 581 5.08 0.52 2.03
CA VAL A 581 5.93 0.14 3.17
C VAL A 581 7.26 -0.43 2.69
N ALA A 582 7.24 -1.35 1.71
CA ALA A 582 8.46 -1.94 1.15
C ALA A 582 9.37 -0.87 0.54
N GLY A 583 8.82 0.08 -0.23
CA GLY A 583 9.55 1.21 -0.78
C GLY A 583 10.16 2.10 0.32
N THR A 584 9.40 2.38 1.38
CA THR A 584 9.91 3.15 2.53
C THR A 584 11.06 2.44 3.23
N ILE A 585 10.95 1.12 3.41
CA ILE A 585 12.04 0.31 3.98
C ILE A 585 13.27 0.29 3.05
N ALA A 586 13.08 0.31 1.72
CA ALA A 586 14.21 0.45 0.80
C ALA A 586 14.98 1.75 0.99
N LEU A 587 14.29 2.89 1.23
CA LEU A 587 14.94 4.16 1.58
C LEU A 587 15.71 4.05 2.91
N TRP A 588 15.18 3.33 3.88
CA TRP A 588 15.83 3.08 5.16
C TRP A 588 17.03 2.16 5.03
N LEU A 589 16.96 1.12 4.16
CA LEU A 589 18.10 0.24 3.86
C LEU A 589 19.20 0.95 3.08
N GLU A 590 18.89 1.94 2.25
CA GLU A 590 19.91 2.82 1.65
C GLU A 590 20.66 3.60 2.72
N ALA A 591 19.99 4.04 3.80
CA ALA A 591 20.60 4.74 4.93
C ALA A 591 21.36 3.79 5.87
N ASN A 592 20.84 2.60 6.12
CA ASN A 592 21.46 1.56 6.93
C ASN A 592 21.20 0.16 6.34
N PRO A 593 22.17 -0.37 5.56
CA PRO A 593 22.02 -1.66 4.86
C PRO A 593 21.90 -2.90 5.76
N SER A 594 22.13 -2.76 7.06
CA SER A 594 22.13 -3.88 8.02
C SER A 594 20.88 -3.95 8.90
N LEU A 595 19.84 -3.14 8.63
CA LEU A 595 18.58 -3.22 9.37
C LEU A 595 18.00 -4.62 9.32
N THR A 596 17.56 -5.11 10.48
CA THR A 596 16.85 -6.39 10.63
C THR A 596 15.34 -6.15 10.66
N PRO A 597 14.50 -7.20 10.48
CA PRO A 597 13.06 -7.08 10.72
C PRO A 597 12.72 -6.51 12.11
N ASP A 598 13.45 -6.93 13.16
CA ASP A 598 13.25 -6.46 14.54
C ASP A 598 13.61 -4.96 14.70
N ASP A 599 14.67 -4.50 14.03
CA ASP A 599 15.00 -3.06 14.00
C ASP A 599 13.86 -2.25 13.39
N ILE A 600 13.28 -2.72 12.29
CA ILE A 600 12.16 -2.07 11.60
C ILE A 600 10.92 -2.05 12.49
N MET A 601 10.60 -3.17 13.16
CA MET A 601 9.50 -3.19 14.15
C MET A 601 9.74 -2.18 15.27
N GLY A 602 10.98 -2.06 15.75
CA GLY A 602 11.38 -1.04 16.72
C GLY A 602 11.19 0.39 16.20
N ILE A 603 11.52 0.65 14.92
CA ILE A 603 11.28 1.94 14.27
C ILE A 603 9.78 2.23 14.20
N PHE A 604 8.96 1.28 13.76
CA PHE A 604 7.50 1.45 13.73
C PHE A 604 6.94 1.84 15.10
N SER A 605 7.35 1.15 16.16
CA SER A 605 6.86 1.42 17.50
C SER A 605 7.16 2.84 18.01
N ARG A 606 8.25 3.44 17.52
CA ARG A 606 8.69 4.79 17.95
C ARG A 606 8.21 5.91 17.05
N THR A 607 7.89 5.63 15.77
CA THR A 607 7.78 6.68 14.76
C THR A 607 6.45 6.71 14.02
N SER A 608 5.65 5.64 14.06
CA SER A 608 4.36 5.56 13.37
C SER A 608 3.38 6.62 13.85
N ARG A 609 2.54 7.08 12.95
CA ARG A 609 1.42 7.98 13.29
C ARG A 609 0.27 7.13 13.83
N GLN A 610 -0.43 7.69 14.81
CA GLN A 610 -1.61 7.07 15.40
C GLN A 610 -2.86 7.73 14.81
N PRO A 611 -3.53 7.13 13.79
CA PRO A 611 -4.63 7.76 13.08
C PRO A 611 -5.88 8.00 13.95
N GLU A 612 -6.10 7.17 14.96
CA GLU A 612 -7.23 7.27 15.90
C GLU A 612 -6.69 7.40 17.33
N GLU A 613 -6.68 8.63 17.85
CA GLU A 613 -6.09 8.96 19.17
C GLU A 613 -6.74 8.22 20.34
N MET A 614 -7.98 7.71 20.18
CA MET A 614 -8.69 7.00 21.23
C MET A 614 -8.38 5.50 21.29
N LEU A 615 -7.56 4.99 20.37
CA LEU A 615 -7.16 3.57 20.36
C LEU A 615 -5.78 3.40 21.00
N ASP A 616 -5.62 2.27 21.68
CA ASP A 616 -4.29 1.81 22.11
C ASP A 616 -3.52 1.26 20.91
N TYR A 617 -2.19 1.44 20.93
CA TYR A 617 -1.28 0.91 19.89
C TYR A 617 -0.14 0.10 20.55
N PRO A 618 0.27 -1.04 19.96
CA PRO A 618 -0.26 -1.62 18.72
C PRO A 618 -1.64 -2.25 18.91
N ASN A 619 -2.43 -2.31 17.83
CA ASN A 619 -3.73 -2.95 17.83
C ASN A 619 -3.99 -3.79 16.56
N ILE A 620 -5.05 -4.59 16.58
CA ILE A 620 -5.35 -5.55 15.51
C ILE A 620 -5.79 -4.94 14.17
N ARG A 621 -6.02 -3.63 14.07
CA ARG A 621 -6.40 -2.92 12.85
C ARG A 621 -5.23 -2.18 12.23
N TYR A 622 -4.44 -1.50 13.06
CA TYR A 622 -3.39 -0.57 12.63
C TYR A 622 -1.98 -1.08 12.93
N GLY A 623 -1.81 -2.15 13.72
CA GLY A 623 -0.50 -2.47 14.28
C GLY A 623 0.02 -1.29 15.11
N TYR A 624 1.25 -0.85 14.82
CA TYR A 624 1.85 0.33 15.46
C TYR A 624 1.29 1.67 14.96
N GLY A 625 0.42 1.66 13.94
CA GLY A 625 -0.18 2.86 13.36
C GLY A 625 0.03 2.96 11.85
N GLU A 626 0.04 4.17 11.28
CA GLU A 626 0.36 4.42 9.88
C GLU A 626 1.82 4.86 9.73
N ILE A 627 2.51 4.33 8.73
CA ILE A 627 3.95 4.56 8.52
C ILE A 627 4.27 6.06 8.34
N ASP A 628 5.34 6.53 9.00
CA ASP A 628 5.94 7.85 8.82
C ASP A 628 7.39 7.67 8.34
N GLY A 629 7.59 7.77 7.02
CA GLY A 629 8.89 7.48 6.40
C GLY A 629 10.01 8.38 6.90
N TYR A 630 9.74 9.67 7.05
CA TYR A 630 10.76 10.64 7.47
C TYR A 630 11.15 10.50 8.94
N LYS A 631 10.17 10.31 9.83
CA LYS A 631 10.51 10.06 11.25
C LYS A 631 11.30 8.78 11.41
N GLY A 632 10.97 7.72 10.63
CA GLY A 632 11.75 6.48 10.62
C GLY A 632 13.19 6.71 10.16
N LEU A 633 13.40 7.47 9.07
CA LEU A 633 14.75 7.84 8.63
C LEU A 633 15.51 8.62 9.70
N LEU A 634 14.88 9.60 10.33
CA LEU A 634 15.53 10.37 11.41
C LEU A 634 15.90 9.49 12.61
N ASP A 635 15.09 8.50 12.94
CA ASP A 635 15.37 7.52 13.99
C ASP A 635 16.61 6.66 13.64
N ILE A 636 16.68 6.16 12.42
CA ILE A 636 17.83 5.37 11.90
C ILE A 636 19.12 6.18 11.93
N LEU A 637 19.07 7.45 11.55
CA LEU A 637 20.22 8.35 11.53
C LEU A 637 20.55 8.90 12.93
N ASN A 638 19.82 8.51 13.98
CA ASN A 638 19.90 9.07 15.33
C ASN A 638 19.73 10.61 15.35
N LEU A 639 18.98 11.14 14.38
CA LEU A 639 18.66 12.55 14.24
C LEU A 639 17.27 12.91 14.80
N THR A 640 16.60 11.94 15.40
CA THR A 640 15.37 12.20 16.16
C THR A 640 15.70 13.27 17.18
N ALA A 641 15.08 14.40 16.99
CA ALA A 641 15.25 15.57 17.85
C ALA A 641 15.24 15.13 19.31
N VAL A 642 16.11 15.75 20.10
CA VAL A 642 16.00 15.77 21.56
C VAL A 642 14.55 15.54 21.93
N LYS A 643 14.25 14.39 22.53
CA LYS A 643 12.89 14.04 22.98
C LYS A 643 12.33 15.30 23.62
N SER A 644 11.25 15.83 23.06
CA SER A 644 10.59 16.97 23.66
C SER A 644 10.43 16.60 25.12
N ILE A 645 11.11 17.32 25.97
CA ILE A 645 11.06 17.10 27.42
C ILE A 645 9.58 17.25 27.75
N SER A 646 8.89 16.14 27.98
CA SER A 646 7.53 16.17 28.48
C SER A 646 7.65 16.74 29.88
N GLN A 647 7.23 17.97 30.07
CA GLN A 647 7.35 18.74 31.34
C GLN A 647 6.49 18.18 32.49
N HIS A 648 6.06 16.89 32.45
CA HIS A 648 5.09 16.37 33.40
C HIS A 648 5.46 15.04 34.06
N GLN A 649 6.77 14.83 34.37
CA GLN A 649 7.14 13.91 35.42
C GLN A 649 8.08 14.67 36.40
N PRO A 650 7.92 14.56 37.71
CA PRO A 650 8.87 15.18 38.64
C PRO A 650 10.21 14.48 38.47
N HIS A 651 11.12 15.15 37.75
CA HIS A 651 12.48 14.63 37.56
C HIS A 651 13.15 14.54 38.95
N ARG A 652 13.55 13.32 39.34
CA ARG A 652 14.35 13.11 40.54
C ARG A 652 15.81 13.52 40.34
N VAL A 653 16.15 14.05 39.17
CA VAL A 653 17.48 14.60 38.87
C VAL A 653 17.35 15.99 38.27
N GLN A 654 18.05 16.94 38.81
CA GLN A 654 18.23 18.31 38.29
C GLN A 654 19.62 18.41 37.67
N ILE A 655 19.68 18.87 36.42
CA ILE A 655 20.90 19.07 35.65
C ILE A 655 21.10 20.60 35.56
N GLY A 656 22.25 21.09 35.94
CA GLY A 656 22.55 22.53 35.89
C GLY A 656 24.02 22.81 35.53
N MET A 657 24.29 24.07 35.15
CA MET A 657 25.63 24.54 34.86
C MET A 657 26.00 25.74 35.70
N LYS A 658 27.24 25.75 36.17
CA LYS A 658 27.82 26.93 36.79
C LYS A 658 29.26 27.14 36.29
N GLY A 659 29.42 28.10 35.38
CA GLY A 659 30.65 28.18 34.56
C GLY A 659 30.86 26.93 33.74
N GLN A 660 32.08 26.39 33.74
CA GLN A 660 32.43 25.14 33.05
C GLN A 660 32.25 23.89 33.93
N GLN A 661 31.35 23.94 34.89
CA GLN A 661 31.05 22.79 35.75
C GLN A 661 29.62 22.36 35.59
N LEU A 662 29.41 21.05 35.33
CA LEU A 662 28.13 20.39 35.31
C LEU A 662 27.74 20.00 36.74
N TYR A 663 26.55 20.41 37.16
CA TYR A 663 25.93 20.08 38.44
C TYR A 663 24.80 19.10 38.22
N LEU A 664 24.85 17.97 38.92
CA LEU A 664 23.77 16.98 38.98
C LEU A 664 23.29 16.93 40.44
N HIS A 665 22.02 17.22 40.65
CA HIS A 665 21.36 17.05 41.93
C HIS A 665 20.28 15.98 41.82
N PHE A 666 20.46 14.85 42.52
CA PHE A 666 19.51 13.77 42.61
C PHE A 666 18.62 13.98 43.85
N ALA A 667 17.30 13.80 43.70
CA ALA A 667 16.36 13.90 44.83
C ALA A 667 16.72 12.91 45.97
N GLU A 668 17.20 11.73 45.56
CA GLU A 668 17.73 10.70 46.43
C GLU A 668 19.10 10.26 45.91
N GLN A 669 19.97 9.72 46.77
CA GLN A 669 21.26 9.21 46.30
C GLN A 669 21.08 7.99 45.39
N PRO A 670 21.60 8.01 44.15
CA PRO A 670 21.48 6.86 43.27
C PRO A 670 22.19 5.64 43.82
N LEU A 671 21.51 4.51 43.83
CA LEU A 671 22.06 3.20 44.26
C LEU A 671 22.73 2.45 43.09
N LEU A 672 22.44 2.83 41.86
CA LEU A 672 22.95 2.22 40.62
C LEU A 672 23.84 3.23 39.88
N PRO A 673 24.78 2.72 39.06
CA PRO A 673 25.63 3.58 38.22
C PRO A 673 24.80 4.46 37.29
N VAL A 674 25.25 5.70 37.06
CA VAL A 674 24.67 6.66 36.14
C VAL A 674 25.68 6.97 35.03
N THR A 675 25.29 6.84 33.79
CA THR A 675 26.10 7.26 32.65
C THR A 675 25.70 8.66 32.21
N ILE A 676 26.66 9.53 32.05
CA ILE A 676 26.51 10.88 31.52
C ILE A 676 27.05 10.86 30.08
N SER A 677 26.20 11.17 29.11
CA SER A 677 26.58 11.36 27.72
C SER A 677 26.35 12.80 27.29
N ILE A 678 27.33 13.42 26.66
CA ILE A 678 27.30 14.81 26.21
C ILE A 678 27.39 14.82 24.68
N TYR A 679 26.44 15.49 24.06
CA TYR A 679 26.33 15.60 22.60
C TYR A 679 26.39 17.06 22.18
N THR A 680 26.91 17.31 20.98
CA THR A 680 26.70 18.60 20.31
C THR A 680 25.24 18.73 19.91
N VAL A 681 24.78 19.93 19.54
CA VAL A 681 23.41 20.14 18.98
C VAL A 681 23.19 19.38 17.65
N ALA A 682 24.25 18.96 16.98
CA ALA A 682 24.20 18.09 15.81
C ALA A 682 24.12 16.59 16.16
N GLY A 683 23.96 16.23 17.44
CA GLY A 683 23.85 14.85 17.90
C GLY A 683 25.16 14.06 18.00
N VAL A 684 26.33 14.71 17.78
CA VAL A 684 27.63 14.04 17.90
C VAL A 684 28.00 13.86 19.37
N LEU A 685 28.27 12.62 19.79
CA LEU A 685 28.76 12.32 21.14
C LEU A 685 30.18 12.89 21.32
N VAL A 686 30.34 13.82 22.26
CA VAL A 686 31.63 14.47 22.58
C VAL A 686 32.26 13.98 23.86
N SER A 687 31.44 13.46 24.77
CA SER A 687 31.93 12.88 26.02
C SER A 687 30.96 11.85 26.59
N LYS A 688 31.51 10.78 27.17
CA LYS A 688 30.73 9.77 27.90
C LYS A 688 31.47 9.40 29.21
N THR A 689 30.81 9.54 30.32
CA THR A 689 31.37 9.28 31.65
C THR A 689 30.45 8.37 32.46
N LEU A 690 30.99 7.32 33.04
CA LEU A 690 30.25 6.44 33.94
C LEU A 690 30.55 6.86 35.41
N LEU A 691 29.53 7.23 36.14
CA LEU A 691 29.58 7.41 37.57
C LEU A 691 29.19 6.10 38.25
N SER A 692 30.17 5.36 38.72
CA SER A 692 29.95 4.04 39.37
C SER A 692 29.25 4.14 40.72
N SER A 693 29.44 5.26 41.44
CA SER A 693 28.81 5.53 42.73
C SER A 693 28.48 7.02 42.84
N PRO A 694 27.45 7.49 42.11
CA PRO A 694 27.13 8.90 42.09
C PRO A 694 26.65 9.36 43.47
N GLN A 695 27.10 10.55 43.91
CA GLN A 695 26.61 11.18 45.13
C GLN A 695 25.31 11.94 44.83
N LYS A 696 24.53 12.23 45.89
CA LYS A 696 23.30 13.02 45.78
C LYS A 696 23.53 14.36 45.05
N GLU A 697 24.69 14.94 45.27
CA GLU A 697 25.19 16.10 44.54
C GLU A 697 26.51 15.69 43.87
N THR A 698 26.55 15.76 42.54
CA THR A 698 27.75 15.42 41.77
C THR A 698 28.11 16.63 40.90
N ILE A 699 29.40 17.02 40.98
CA ILE A 699 29.96 18.14 40.21
C ILE A 699 31.04 17.57 39.28
N MET A 700 30.97 17.90 37.99
CA MET A 700 31.92 17.45 37.01
C MET A 700 32.43 18.62 36.16
N PRO A 701 33.75 18.81 36.04
CA PRO A 701 34.32 19.85 35.18
C PRO A 701 34.16 19.45 33.70
N LEU A 702 33.80 20.39 32.84
CA LEU A 702 33.70 20.26 31.39
C LEU A 702 34.74 21.11 30.66
N THR A 703 35.92 21.25 31.25
CA THR A 703 36.99 22.14 30.77
C THR A 703 37.58 21.78 29.39
N GLN A 704 37.28 20.61 28.87
CA GLN A 704 37.75 20.16 27.56
C GLN A 704 36.76 20.48 26.41
N LEU A 705 35.58 21.03 26.72
CA LEU A 705 34.57 21.37 25.74
C LEU A 705 34.67 22.84 25.34
N ALA A 706 34.53 23.13 24.04
CA ALA A 706 34.47 24.50 23.54
C ALA A 706 33.16 25.21 23.99
N SER A 707 33.17 26.54 23.98
CA SER A 707 31.92 27.29 24.25
C SER A 707 30.88 26.94 23.16
N GLY A 708 29.66 26.57 23.59
CA GLY A 708 28.60 26.12 22.70
C GLY A 708 27.37 25.64 23.47
N ILE A 709 26.38 25.13 22.71
CA ILE A 709 25.20 24.49 23.27
C ILE A 709 25.39 22.96 23.14
N TYR A 710 25.14 22.25 24.23
CA TYR A 710 25.30 20.80 24.32
C TYR A 710 24.04 20.17 24.92
N ALA A 711 23.72 18.96 24.46
CA ALA A 711 22.71 18.10 25.09
C ALA A 711 23.41 17.16 26.08
N ILE A 712 22.98 17.20 27.34
CA ILE A 712 23.44 16.28 28.38
C ILE A 712 22.35 15.23 28.59
N GLN A 713 22.71 13.97 28.49
CA GLN A 713 21.84 12.83 28.74
C GLN A 713 22.39 12.02 29.92
N LEU A 714 21.52 11.73 30.86
CA LEU A 714 21.77 10.79 31.95
C LEU A 714 21.00 9.49 31.68
N THR A 715 21.68 8.37 31.81
CA THR A 715 21.06 7.04 31.73
C THR A 715 21.47 6.18 32.92
N SER A 716 20.54 5.45 33.50
CA SER A 716 20.74 4.52 34.61
C SER A 716 19.81 3.33 34.45
N ALA A 717 20.15 2.20 35.10
CA ALA A 717 19.23 1.07 35.19
C ALA A 717 18.00 1.38 36.07
N ASP A 718 18.07 2.44 36.91
CA ASP A 718 16.91 3.00 37.56
C ASP A 718 16.26 4.07 36.63
N PRO A 719 15.06 3.83 36.11
CA PRO A 719 14.38 4.77 35.21
C PRO A 719 14.11 6.15 35.84
N LEU A 720 13.99 6.23 37.14
CA LEU A 720 13.74 7.48 37.89
C LEU A 720 14.98 8.38 37.98
N MET A 721 16.17 7.84 37.69
CA MET A 721 17.45 8.55 37.68
C MET A 721 17.95 8.87 36.26
N THR A 722 17.06 8.83 35.27
CA THR A 722 17.35 9.24 33.89
C THR A 722 16.88 10.68 33.66
N GLY A 723 17.55 11.41 32.78
CA GLY A 723 17.15 12.76 32.41
C GLY A 723 17.98 13.30 31.26
N SER A 724 17.50 14.38 30.66
CA SER A 724 18.26 15.10 29.62
C SER A 724 18.00 16.59 29.71
N GLN A 725 19.01 17.40 29.40
CA GLN A 725 18.90 18.86 29.39
C GLN A 725 19.86 19.50 28.40
N LEU A 726 19.41 20.55 27.71
CA LEU A 726 20.29 21.42 26.96
C LEU A 726 21.00 22.37 27.90
N VAL A 727 22.30 22.47 27.77
CA VAL A 727 23.14 23.39 28.54
C VAL A 727 23.98 24.25 27.63
N ARG A 728 24.32 25.48 28.08
CA ARG A 728 25.25 26.36 27.37
C ARG A 728 26.54 26.45 28.18
N LEU A 729 27.68 26.15 27.55
CA LEU A 729 29.05 26.32 28.04
C LEU A 729 29.62 27.64 27.63
#